data_7d3011c3629723d48ee05333f678554a
#
_entry.id   7d3011c3629723d48ee05333f678554a
#
_cell.length_a   1.000
_cell.length_b   1.000
_cell.length_c   1.000
_cell.angle_alpha   90.00
_cell.angle_beta   90.00
_cell.angle_gamma   90.00
#
_symmetry.space_group_name_H-M   'P 1'
#
loop_
_entity.id
_entity.type
_entity.pdbx_description
1 polymer ?
#
loop_
_entity_poly.entity_id
_entity_poly.type
_entity_poly.pdbx_seq_one_letter_code
_entity_poly.pdbx_strand_id
1 'polypeptide(L)'
;MSKHELKKVELPAIAQLQSLGWTYIEGKKLSPDESDERQSYKDTVLKKRLSASLKKINPWISEDNLRHVVRELTQFTNDGLIESNEKCFNNLRQYMSIEQDLGEGRRSHTVKIIDFDNIDNNEFLVTNQFKVAGINENIIPDIILFVNGLPLAVIECKSPYITNPMEAGIKQLLRYCNNRNPEENEGAERLFHYNQVLVSTHFKEARLATISANYEHYLEWKDVYPNNIENFSDKSSQEVMIEGVFNQTNFLDIVRNFIVFDLDEGKTIKKVTRYQQYRAVQKTLERIKNGETKKDQGGVIWHTQGSGKSLTMVFLAQKIRRDEELKKYKLIYLTDRTQLDSQLTTTLKGAQEETVFSADSSSELKELIKKDSSDLITSTIQKFLEFKNDELVAMNNSAKILILIDEAHRSQYGIFGSILNAVLPNAPKVAFTGTPLLTSQKTTGEFGEYIDKYTIEQSVADGATLQILYEGREVKTKVEGESLDKLFDEYFKDKTDEEKSKIKQKYGVERAVLEAPKRIQWVCIDIVNHYREKIQPNGFKAMIVTSSRNAAVQFKKKIDELGGPKCAVVISGDHNDTQEMKEFTNSDDHKKIIEDFKKKTLTESNNQIIIVKDMLLTGFDAPLCQAMYLDRKIMDHNLLQAIARVNRPKLGKQRGYIVDYYGLANYLSAALEQFTTGEVEGALKELKEEIPKLDRAHTKVMKFFENVDIKDLEQCILGLENEEVRQNFEIAFRKFSQYMDIVLPNPYANKYLHDLNYLGKITHGARNTYRDEQLNLIGAGEKVKKLIEENISASGVDPKIPPINLLDPKFKEKVAKTENPKMRAVEIKNAIRHHITVSLNDDPAHYRKLSERLEEIIQKYYDNWEEQAKQLLLFKEECMNEPTPPEGLTNAELPFYNIYTEVLEKHFEEDEVPYEDAKKIASELVAYLNEVSQIVDFFNKPDEIRRLKRKINDLILQTDHTDQELVNNITESFMDLARHKYV
;
A
#
# COMPACT_ATOMS: atom_id res chain seq x y z
N MET A 1 13.16 38.24 -4.94
CA MET A 1 14.07 37.10 -5.13
C MET A 1 15.30 37.27 -4.26
N SER A 2 15.59 36.30 -3.40
CA SER A 2 16.77 36.34 -2.56
C SER A 2 18.03 36.02 -3.38
N LYS A 3 19.17 36.70 -3.11
CA LYS A 3 20.44 36.39 -3.79
C LYS A 3 20.86 34.91 -3.60
N HIS A 4 20.37 34.26 -2.54
CA HIS A 4 20.66 32.87 -2.23
C HIS A 4 19.84 31.91 -3.13
N GLU A 5 18.60 32.22 -3.41
CA GLU A 5 17.71 31.44 -4.29
C GLU A 5 18.30 31.39 -5.70
N LEU A 6 18.62 32.53 -6.27
CA LEU A 6 19.24 32.63 -7.60
C LEU A 6 20.56 31.82 -7.66
N LYS A 7 21.51 32.09 -6.73
CA LYS A 7 22.86 31.52 -6.84
C LYS A 7 22.96 30.06 -6.43
N LYS A 8 22.12 29.57 -5.49
CA LYS A 8 22.26 28.23 -4.91
C LYS A 8 21.24 27.23 -5.45
N VAL A 9 20.18 27.67 -6.09
CA VAL A 9 19.10 26.80 -6.57
C VAL A 9 18.88 26.98 -8.07
N GLU A 10 18.55 28.19 -8.52
CA GLU A 10 18.15 28.47 -9.89
C GLU A 10 19.31 28.30 -10.89
N LEU A 11 20.45 29.00 -10.67
CA LEU A 11 21.61 28.92 -11.58
C LEU A 11 22.23 27.53 -11.67
N PRO A 12 22.39 26.75 -10.57
CA PRO A 12 22.82 25.36 -10.64
C PRO A 12 21.86 24.49 -11.46
N ALA A 13 20.54 24.66 -11.30
CA ALA A 13 19.55 23.95 -12.13
C ALA A 13 19.70 24.28 -13.62
N ILE A 14 19.84 25.54 -13.97
CA ILE A 14 20.05 25.99 -15.36
C ILE A 14 21.36 25.40 -15.92
N ALA A 15 22.45 25.46 -15.16
CA ALA A 15 23.73 24.92 -15.60
C ALA A 15 23.67 23.39 -15.88
N GLN A 16 22.98 22.65 -15.04
CA GLN A 16 22.77 21.22 -15.26
C GLN A 16 21.87 20.98 -16.49
N LEU A 17 20.78 21.69 -16.66
CA LEU A 17 19.92 21.60 -17.85
C LEU A 17 20.73 21.89 -19.14
N GLN A 18 21.63 22.89 -19.11
CA GLN A 18 22.51 23.15 -20.23
C GLN A 18 23.45 21.97 -20.53
N SER A 19 23.97 21.32 -19.50
CA SER A 19 24.81 20.11 -19.69
C SER A 19 24.03 18.93 -20.28
N LEU A 20 22.69 18.91 -20.10
CA LEU A 20 21.76 17.96 -20.72
C LEU A 20 21.27 18.36 -22.13
N GLY A 21 21.85 19.42 -22.71
CA GLY A 21 21.54 19.85 -24.07
C GLY A 21 20.44 20.91 -24.20
N TRP A 22 19.91 21.47 -23.08
CA TRP A 22 18.97 22.57 -23.13
C TRP A 22 19.66 23.89 -23.46
N THR A 23 19.14 24.67 -24.41
CA THR A 23 19.64 26.00 -24.74
C THR A 23 19.10 26.99 -23.70
N TYR A 24 19.97 27.81 -23.09
CA TYR A 24 19.54 28.78 -22.11
C TYR A 24 19.42 30.17 -22.73
N ILE A 25 18.29 30.83 -22.49
CA ILE A 25 18.05 32.25 -22.81
C ILE A 25 17.41 32.92 -21.60
N GLU A 26 18.01 34.01 -21.11
CA GLU A 26 17.44 34.79 -20.01
C GLU A 26 16.04 35.30 -20.35
N GLY A 27 15.05 35.14 -19.46
CA GLY A 27 13.65 35.49 -19.74
C GLY A 27 13.42 36.98 -20.08
N LYS A 28 14.30 37.89 -19.60
CA LYS A 28 14.28 39.29 -20.00
C LYS A 28 14.51 39.46 -21.50
N LYS A 29 15.42 38.67 -22.09
CA LYS A 29 15.69 38.68 -23.53
C LYS A 29 14.55 38.09 -24.38
N LEU A 30 13.60 37.38 -23.75
CA LEU A 30 12.39 36.92 -24.42
C LEU A 30 11.18 37.82 -24.14
N SER A 31 11.37 38.97 -23.48
CA SER A 31 10.29 39.91 -23.18
C SER A 31 9.88 40.70 -24.39
N PRO A 32 8.60 41.16 -24.44
CA PRO A 32 8.15 42.06 -25.49
C PRO A 32 8.93 43.36 -25.60
N ASP A 33 9.60 43.77 -24.50
CA ASP A 33 10.37 45.01 -24.44
C ASP A 33 11.77 44.90 -25.09
N GLU A 34 12.34 43.69 -25.15
CA GLU A 34 13.70 43.44 -25.62
C GLU A 34 13.78 42.58 -26.90
N SER A 35 12.70 41.89 -27.27
CA SER A 35 12.69 41.04 -28.46
C SER A 35 11.30 40.95 -29.10
N ASP A 36 11.26 40.43 -30.30
CA ASP A 36 10.03 40.15 -31.05
C ASP A 36 9.56 38.69 -30.91
N GLU A 37 10.11 37.94 -29.92
CA GLU A 37 9.69 36.56 -29.61
C GLU A 37 8.25 36.52 -29.08
N ARG A 38 7.85 37.59 -28.36
CA ARG A 38 6.51 37.77 -27.78
C ARG A 38 5.98 39.14 -28.14
N GLN A 39 4.69 39.24 -28.50
CA GLN A 39 4.05 40.53 -28.75
C GLN A 39 3.56 41.20 -27.45
N SER A 40 3.26 40.43 -26.44
CA SER A 40 2.80 40.89 -25.14
C SER A 40 3.20 39.92 -24.00
N TYR A 41 3.16 40.42 -22.77
CA TYR A 41 3.33 39.58 -21.59
C TYR A 41 2.20 38.52 -21.40
N LYS A 42 1.12 38.63 -22.21
CA LYS A 42 0.06 37.58 -22.24
C LYS A 42 0.43 36.37 -23.10
N ASP A 43 1.44 36.49 -23.96
CA ASP A 43 1.90 35.39 -24.80
C ASP A 43 2.75 34.44 -23.99
N THR A 44 2.32 33.21 -23.85
CA THR A 44 3.00 32.15 -23.13
C THR A 44 3.71 31.18 -24.07
N VAL A 45 3.40 31.19 -25.35
CA VAL A 45 4.01 30.39 -26.41
C VAL A 45 4.95 31.24 -27.22
N LEU A 46 6.13 30.74 -27.52
CA LEU A 46 7.12 31.35 -28.43
C LEU A 46 6.77 30.98 -29.87
N LYS A 47 5.80 31.71 -30.46
CA LYS A 47 5.14 31.35 -31.73
C LYS A 47 6.12 31.22 -32.89
N LYS A 48 7.16 32.04 -32.93
CA LYS A 48 8.20 31.97 -33.99
C LYS A 48 8.97 30.68 -33.92
N ARG A 49 9.37 30.27 -32.71
CA ARG A 49 10.05 29.02 -32.46
C ARG A 49 9.14 27.84 -32.77
N LEU A 50 7.88 27.89 -32.33
CA LEU A 50 6.87 26.87 -32.64
C LEU A 50 6.72 26.69 -34.17
N SER A 51 6.58 27.79 -34.91
CA SER A 51 6.47 27.72 -36.36
C SER A 51 7.72 27.16 -37.05
N ALA A 52 8.91 27.56 -36.58
CA ALA A 52 10.16 27.03 -37.11
C ALA A 52 10.33 25.52 -36.82
N SER A 53 10.01 25.07 -35.61
CA SER A 53 10.05 23.66 -35.23
C SER A 53 9.03 22.84 -36.00
N LEU A 54 7.78 23.30 -36.13
CA LEU A 54 6.75 22.63 -36.89
C LEU A 54 7.16 22.44 -38.35
N LYS A 55 7.77 23.47 -38.96
CA LYS A 55 8.26 23.40 -40.35
C LYS A 55 9.44 22.45 -40.50
N LYS A 56 10.35 22.40 -39.48
CA LYS A 56 11.47 21.45 -39.44
C LYS A 56 10.99 20.03 -39.36
N ILE A 57 10.03 19.75 -38.47
CA ILE A 57 9.50 18.39 -38.21
C ILE A 57 8.59 17.93 -39.34
N ASN A 58 7.83 18.87 -39.96
CA ASN A 58 6.87 18.62 -41.05
C ASN A 58 7.26 19.41 -42.28
N PRO A 59 8.35 19.08 -43.00
CA PRO A 59 8.87 19.90 -44.10
C PRO A 59 7.90 20.04 -45.29
N TRP A 60 6.90 19.18 -45.36
CA TRP A 60 5.84 19.17 -46.38
C TRP A 60 4.73 20.20 -46.11
N ILE A 61 4.64 20.79 -44.91
CA ILE A 61 3.54 21.68 -44.53
C ILE A 61 3.58 23.04 -45.29
N SER A 62 2.45 23.45 -45.83
CA SER A 62 2.32 24.76 -46.44
C SER A 62 2.27 25.88 -45.39
N GLU A 63 2.64 27.10 -45.77
CA GLU A 63 2.60 28.25 -44.87
C GLU A 63 1.18 28.56 -44.34
N ASP A 64 0.14 28.33 -45.13
CA ASP A 64 -1.24 28.51 -44.69
C ASP A 64 -1.65 27.47 -43.63
N ASN A 65 -1.34 26.22 -43.90
CA ASN A 65 -1.58 25.13 -42.97
C ASN A 65 -0.72 25.27 -41.68
N LEU A 66 0.51 25.73 -41.82
CA LEU A 66 1.37 26.05 -40.68
C LEU A 66 0.73 27.13 -39.77
N ARG A 67 0.24 28.25 -40.39
CA ARG A 67 -0.48 29.29 -39.64
C ARG A 67 -1.75 28.74 -38.97
N HIS A 68 -2.47 27.86 -39.65
CA HIS A 68 -3.68 27.22 -39.11
C HIS A 68 -3.33 26.39 -37.88
N VAL A 69 -2.31 25.50 -37.96
CA VAL A 69 -1.86 24.64 -36.84
C VAL A 69 -1.39 25.48 -35.65
N VAL A 70 -0.57 26.52 -35.88
CA VAL A 70 -0.11 27.42 -34.81
C VAL A 70 -1.30 28.11 -34.13
N ARG A 71 -2.30 28.55 -34.88
CA ARG A 71 -3.51 29.18 -34.34
C ARG A 71 -4.31 28.17 -33.49
N GLU A 72 -4.55 26.99 -33.98
CA GLU A 72 -5.26 25.93 -33.27
C GLU A 72 -4.56 25.55 -31.95
N LEU A 73 -3.22 25.48 -31.97
CA LEU A 73 -2.43 25.17 -30.77
C LEU A 73 -2.40 26.31 -29.74
N THR A 74 -2.65 27.57 -30.18
CA THR A 74 -2.47 28.74 -29.31
C THR A 74 -3.77 29.45 -28.95
N GLN A 75 -4.91 29.02 -29.49
CA GLN A 75 -6.22 29.60 -29.20
C GLN A 75 -7.06 28.56 -28.42
N PHE A 76 -7.27 28.85 -27.14
CA PHE A 76 -8.20 28.14 -26.29
C PHE A 76 -9.49 28.97 -26.16
N THR A 77 -10.62 28.34 -26.43
CA THR A 77 -11.94 28.85 -26.06
C THR A 77 -12.12 28.77 -24.52
N ASN A 78 -13.18 29.33 -23.97
CA ASN A 78 -13.45 29.48 -22.55
C ASN A 78 -13.54 28.12 -21.75
N ASP A 79 -12.71 27.17 -22.10
CA ASP A 79 -12.57 25.89 -21.39
C ASP A 79 -11.78 26.11 -20.10
N GLY A 80 -12.03 25.30 -19.08
CA GLY A 80 -11.27 25.32 -17.83
C GLY A 80 -9.79 24.95 -18.04
N LEU A 81 -8.97 25.14 -17.00
CA LEU A 81 -7.53 24.85 -17.07
C LEU A 81 -7.25 23.38 -17.42
N ILE A 82 -7.97 22.44 -16.80
CA ILE A 82 -7.76 21.00 -16.99
C ILE A 82 -8.17 20.58 -18.40
N GLU A 83 -9.31 21.02 -18.88
CA GLU A 83 -9.84 20.71 -20.21
C GLU A 83 -8.91 21.27 -21.31
N SER A 84 -8.44 22.51 -21.15
CA SER A 84 -7.47 23.12 -22.05
C SER A 84 -6.13 22.37 -22.07
N ASN A 85 -5.66 21.93 -20.90
CA ASN A 85 -4.43 21.18 -20.78
C ASN A 85 -4.56 19.77 -21.38
N GLU A 86 -5.69 19.08 -21.16
CA GLU A 86 -5.97 17.77 -21.76
C GLU A 86 -6.02 17.85 -23.28
N LYS A 87 -6.70 18.87 -23.84
CA LYS A 87 -6.73 19.12 -25.28
C LYS A 87 -5.32 19.34 -25.85
N CYS A 88 -4.52 20.15 -25.18
CA CYS A 88 -3.12 20.37 -25.57
C CYS A 88 -2.32 19.07 -25.51
N PHE A 89 -2.41 18.34 -24.42
CA PHE A 89 -1.73 17.06 -24.23
C PHE A 89 -2.08 16.04 -25.34
N ASN A 90 -3.36 15.96 -25.69
CA ASN A 90 -3.82 15.07 -26.77
C ASN A 90 -3.23 15.50 -28.11
N ASN A 91 -3.23 16.80 -28.44
CA ASN A 91 -2.62 17.32 -29.66
C ASN A 91 -1.12 17.02 -29.74
N LEU A 92 -0.38 17.15 -28.62
CA LEU A 92 1.06 16.82 -28.58
C LEU A 92 1.31 15.34 -28.89
N ARG A 93 0.43 14.46 -28.45
CA ARG A 93 0.64 13.01 -28.42
C ARG A 93 0.02 12.28 -29.60
N GLN A 94 -1.19 12.68 -29.99
CA GLN A 94 -1.96 12.03 -31.06
C GLN A 94 -1.73 12.69 -32.42
N TYR A 95 -1.10 13.87 -32.39
CA TYR A 95 -0.87 14.72 -33.54
C TYR A 95 -2.16 15.37 -34.10
N MET A 96 -1.98 16.36 -34.94
CA MET A 96 -3.08 17.01 -35.64
C MET A 96 -3.17 16.49 -37.07
N SER A 97 -4.37 16.45 -37.62
CA SER A 97 -4.59 16.07 -39.01
C SER A 97 -5.03 17.28 -39.82
N ILE A 98 -4.36 17.52 -40.95
CA ILE A 98 -4.70 18.61 -41.87
C ILE A 98 -4.80 18.09 -43.29
N GLU A 99 -5.67 18.70 -44.10
CA GLU A 99 -5.77 18.40 -45.51
C GLU A 99 -4.78 19.24 -46.33
N GLN A 100 -3.98 18.58 -47.14
CA GLN A 100 -3.06 19.21 -48.06
C GLN A 100 -2.88 18.37 -49.33
N ASP A 101 -2.71 19.06 -50.47
CA ASP A 101 -2.34 18.43 -51.72
C ASP A 101 -0.80 18.49 -51.88
N LEU A 102 -0.18 17.34 -51.93
CA LEU A 102 1.25 17.14 -52.18
C LEU A 102 1.55 16.68 -53.61
N GLY A 103 0.61 16.81 -54.54
CA GLY A 103 0.74 16.37 -55.92
C GLY A 103 -0.03 15.11 -56.28
N GLU A 104 -0.72 14.50 -55.30
CA GLU A 104 -1.56 13.32 -55.48
C GLU A 104 -3.06 13.60 -55.15
N GLY A 105 -3.46 14.86 -55.09
CA GLY A 105 -4.77 15.32 -54.68
C GLY A 105 -4.84 15.59 -53.18
N ARG A 106 -5.95 16.23 -52.74
CA ARG A 106 -6.15 16.56 -51.32
C ARG A 106 -6.28 15.30 -50.49
N ARG A 107 -5.38 15.14 -49.54
CA ARG A 107 -5.38 14.07 -48.54
C ARG A 107 -5.12 14.64 -47.17
N SER A 108 -5.55 13.89 -46.17
CA SER A 108 -5.27 14.18 -44.76
C SER A 108 -3.84 13.74 -44.40
N HIS A 109 -3.06 14.65 -43.87
CA HIS A 109 -1.67 14.44 -43.44
C HIS A 109 -1.53 14.73 -41.95
N THR A 110 -0.74 13.89 -41.24
CA THR A 110 -0.51 14.02 -39.83
C THR A 110 0.59 15.04 -39.53
N VAL A 111 0.28 16.04 -38.74
CA VAL A 111 1.25 17.05 -38.27
C VAL A 111 1.80 16.65 -36.92
N LYS A 112 3.08 16.34 -36.86
CA LYS A 112 3.81 16.11 -35.61
C LYS A 112 4.17 17.45 -34.97
N ILE A 113 3.77 17.65 -33.71
CA ILE A 113 4.10 18.86 -32.95
C ILE A 113 5.42 18.66 -32.20
N ILE A 114 5.64 17.45 -31.70
CA ILE A 114 6.89 16.97 -31.11
C ILE A 114 7.30 15.73 -31.90
N ASP A 115 8.56 15.64 -32.25
CA ASP A 115 9.12 14.42 -32.86
C ASP A 115 9.65 13.52 -31.73
N PHE A 116 8.82 12.58 -31.30
CA PHE A 116 9.17 11.64 -30.25
C PHE A 116 10.09 10.49 -30.76
N ASP A 117 10.18 10.33 -32.05
CA ASP A 117 10.96 9.25 -32.68
C ASP A 117 12.40 9.72 -32.97
N ASN A 118 12.56 11.00 -33.31
CA ASN A 118 13.86 11.63 -33.50
C ASN A 118 13.97 12.90 -32.67
N ILE A 119 14.55 12.75 -31.46
CA ILE A 119 14.59 13.79 -30.43
C ILE A 119 15.34 15.05 -30.93
N ASP A 120 16.37 14.91 -31.76
CA ASP A 120 17.22 16.00 -32.29
C ASP A 120 16.44 16.94 -33.24
N ASN A 121 15.28 16.54 -33.71
CA ASN A 121 14.41 17.41 -34.48
C ASN A 121 13.73 18.47 -33.67
N ASN A 122 13.65 18.32 -32.34
CA ASN A 122 13.03 19.26 -31.43
C ASN A 122 13.99 20.37 -30.99
N GLU A 123 13.45 21.49 -30.61
CA GLU A 123 14.17 22.58 -29.93
C GLU A 123 13.89 22.47 -28.42
N PHE A 124 14.95 22.42 -27.60
CA PHE A 124 14.88 22.43 -26.14
C PHE A 124 15.44 23.74 -25.60
N LEU A 125 14.58 24.54 -24.96
CA LEU A 125 14.93 25.83 -24.42
C LEU A 125 14.59 25.91 -22.93
N VAL A 126 15.53 26.38 -22.14
CA VAL A 126 15.32 26.77 -20.74
C VAL A 126 15.40 28.27 -20.60
N THR A 127 14.48 28.86 -19.86
CA THR A 127 14.50 30.28 -19.53
C THR A 127 14.18 30.48 -18.05
N ASN A 128 14.67 31.59 -17.52
CA ASN A 128 14.39 31.96 -16.14
C ASN A 128 13.66 33.31 -16.06
N GLN A 129 12.98 33.56 -14.92
CA GLN A 129 12.30 34.83 -14.62
C GLN A 129 11.38 35.28 -15.74
N PHE A 130 10.65 34.36 -16.33
CA PHE A 130 9.76 34.61 -17.46
C PHE A 130 8.45 35.22 -16.98
N LYS A 131 8.32 36.58 -17.16
CA LYS A 131 7.12 37.29 -16.71
C LYS A 131 5.92 36.98 -17.59
N VAL A 132 4.79 36.64 -16.98
CA VAL A 132 3.50 36.41 -17.63
C VAL A 132 2.43 37.29 -16.98
N ALA A 133 1.65 37.99 -17.79
CA ALA A 133 0.53 38.82 -17.33
C ALA A 133 -0.67 37.88 -17.01
N GLY A 134 -1.10 37.89 -15.77
CA GLY A 134 -2.38 37.31 -15.34
C GLY A 134 -3.55 38.29 -15.53
N ILE A 135 -4.70 37.96 -15.00
CA ILE A 135 -5.89 38.82 -15.03
C ILE A 135 -5.71 39.96 -14.02
N ASN A 136 -5.43 39.66 -12.77
CA ASN A 136 -5.29 40.64 -11.69
C ASN A 136 -3.82 40.89 -11.34
N GLU A 137 -2.98 39.84 -11.37
CA GLU A 137 -1.57 39.91 -11.04
C GLU A 137 -0.67 39.30 -12.11
N ASN A 138 0.59 39.72 -12.16
CA ASN A 138 1.59 39.03 -12.96
C ASN A 138 2.23 37.89 -12.19
N ILE A 139 2.61 36.84 -12.89
CA ILE A 139 3.45 35.78 -12.37
C ILE A 139 4.83 35.82 -12.99
N ILE A 140 5.83 35.42 -12.25
CA ILE A 140 7.22 35.34 -12.73
C ILE A 140 7.78 33.99 -12.21
N PRO A 141 7.53 32.87 -12.92
CA PRO A 141 8.12 31.57 -12.59
C PRO A 141 9.65 31.63 -12.68
N ASP A 142 10.33 30.95 -11.79
CA ASP A 142 11.79 30.96 -11.71
C ASP A 142 12.42 30.32 -12.95
N ILE A 143 11.97 29.12 -13.36
CA ILE A 143 12.46 28.44 -14.56
C ILE A 143 11.28 27.87 -15.34
N ILE A 144 11.31 28.04 -16.67
CA ILE A 144 10.39 27.39 -17.59
C ILE A 144 11.18 26.62 -18.65
N LEU A 145 10.72 25.39 -18.94
CA LEU A 145 11.25 24.54 -20.00
C LEU A 145 10.31 24.52 -21.20
N PHE A 146 10.81 24.93 -22.33
CA PHE A 146 10.09 24.95 -23.61
C PHE A 146 10.58 23.82 -24.52
N VAL A 147 9.65 23.13 -25.14
CA VAL A 147 9.93 22.25 -26.27
C VAL A 147 9.19 22.78 -27.48
N ASN A 148 9.92 23.03 -28.56
CA ASN A 148 9.39 23.63 -29.80
C ASN A 148 8.59 24.92 -29.56
N GLY A 149 9.02 25.71 -28.58
CA GLY A 149 8.36 26.97 -28.21
C GLY A 149 7.12 26.82 -27.30
N LEU A 150 6.74 25.60 -26.88
CA LEU A 150 5.64 25.33 -25.96
C LEU A 150 6.17 25.16 -24.52
N PRO A 151 5.61 25.83 -23.49
CA PRO A 151 6.07 25.76 -22.10
C PRO A 151 5.57 24.48 -21.41
N LEU A 152 6.37 23.42 -21.47
CA LEU A 152 5.94 22.10 -21.00
C LEU A 152 6.23 21.85 -19.52
N ALA A 153 7.21 22.53 -18.92
CA ALA A 153 7.48 22.37 -17.48
C ALA A 153 7.76 23.71 -16.82
N VAL A 154 7.37 23.82 -15.55
CA VAL A 154 7.65 24.98 -14.68
C VAL A 154 8.33 24.46 -13.42
N ILE A 155 9.48 25.08 -13.09
CA ILE A 155 10.25 24.79 -11.88
C ILE A 155 10.27 26.05 -11.01
N GLU A 156 9.75 25.93 -9.81
CA GLU A 156 9.76 26.97 -8.81
C GLU A 156 10.88 26.71 -7.80
N CYS A 157 11.77 27.65 -7.67
CA CYS A 157 12.93 27.61 -6.81
C CYS A 157 12.67 28.37 -5.50
N LYS A 158 13.17 27.85 -4.39
CA LYS A 158 13.11 28.54 -3.10
C LYS A 158 14.45 28.51 -2.40
N SER A 159 14.74 29.58 -1.69
CA SER A 159 15.94 29.62 -0.87
C SER A 159 15.95 28.48 0.16
N PRO A 160 17.03 27.70 0.31
CA PRO A 160 17.10 26.64 1.32
C PRO A 160 17.11 27.17 2.77
N TYR A 161 17.19 28.49 2.95
CA TYR A 161 17.26 29.15 4.24
C TYR A 161 15.92 29.70 4.75
N ILE A 162 14.86 29.67 3.93
CA ILE A 162 13.53 30.07 4.41
C ILE A 162 12.86 28.93 5.16
N THR A 163 11.87 29.27 5.95
CA THR A 163 11.04 28.28 6.65
C THR A 163 10.14 27.54 5.65
N ASN A 164 10.15 26.20 5.65
CA ASN A 164 9.35 25.37 4.73
C ASN A 164 9.49 25.74 3.25
N PRO A 165 10.70 25.72 2.69
CA PRO A 165 10.89 26.13 1.31
C PRO A 165 10.06 25.31 0.31
N MET A 166 9.90 24.00 0.56
CA MET A 166 9.09 23.13 -0.28
C MET A 166 7.60 23.52 -0.28
N GLU A 167 7.05 23.77 0.91
CA GLU A 167 5.65 24.19 1.06
C GLU A 167 5.41 25.56 0.39
N ALA A 168 6.35 26.48 0.57
CA ALA A 168 6.27 27.80 -0.04
C ALA A 168 6.27 27.73 -1.57
N GLY A 169 7.15 26.90 -2.15
CA GLY A 169 7.21 26.71 -3.61
C GLY A 169 5.96 26.05 -4.17
N ILE A 170 5.46 25.02 -3.52
CA ILE A 170 4.22 24.34 -3.94
C ILE A 170 3.02 25.29 -3.86
N LYS A 171 2.87 26.06 -2.76
CA LYS A 171 1.81 27.06 -2.63
C LYS A 171 1.87 28.11 -3.72
N GLN A 172 3.09 28.51 -4.13
CA GLN A 172 3.27 29.45 -5.21
C GLN A 172 2.86 28.87 -6.57
N LEU A 173 3.20 27.61 -6.85
CA LEU A 173 2.73 26.91 -8.05
C LEU A 173 1.21 26.79 -8.09
N LEU A 174 0.57 26.43 -6.95
CA LEU A 174 -0.89 26.39 -6.83
C LEU A 174 -1.54 27.76 -7.07
N ARG A 175 -0.91 28.84 -6.59
CA ARG A 175 -1.32 30.22 -6.89
C ARG A 175 -1.24 30.52 -8.39
N TYR A 176 -0.15 30.17 -9.02
CA TYR A 176 0.05 30.42 -10.45
C TYR A 176 -1.01 29.75 -11.33
N CYS A 177 -1.48 28.56 -10.91
CA CYS A 177 -2.51 27.80 -11.61
C CYS A 177 -3.94 28.14 -11.18
N ASN A 178 -4.19 29.11 -10.28
CA ASN A 178 -5.48 29.37 -9.63
C ASN A 178 -6.08 28.12 -8.93
N ASN A 179 -5.24 27.20 -8.43
CA ASN A 179 -5.68 25.90 -7.88
C ASN A 179 -5.77 25.86 -6.34
N ARG A 180 -5.76 27.04 -5.69
CA ARG A 180 -5.99 27.15 -4.24
C ARG A 180 -7.34 27.76 -3.87
N ASN A 181 -8.29 27.75 -4.83
CA ASN A 181 -9.64 28.31 -4.70
C ASN A 181 -9.64 29.78 -4.25
N PRO A 182 -8.96 30.70 -4.94
CA PRO A 182 -8.97 32.10 -4.59
C PRO A 182 -10.35 32.72 -4.87
N GLU A 183 -10.71 33.78 -4.12
CA GLU A 183 -11.92 34.56 -4.40
C GLU A 183 -11.81 35.28 -5.77
N GLU A 184 -10.60 35.73 -6.14
CA GLU A 184 -10.28 36.31 -7.44
C GLU A 184 -9.11 35.59 -8.08
N ASN A 185 -9.05 35.61 -9.43
CA ASN A 185 -7.95 35.00 -10.18
C ASN A 185 -6.61 35.67 -9.85
N GLU A 186 -5.71 34.96 -9.21
CA GLU A 186 -4.39 35.45 -8.74
C GLU A 186 -3.22 34.94 -9.59
N GLY A 187 -3.48 34.05 -10.55
CA GLY A 187 -2.50 33.36 -11.39
C GLY A 187 -2.60 33.74 -12.86
N ALA A 188 -1.93 32.95 -13.70
CA ALA A 188 -1.95 33.09 -15.18
C ALA A 188 -2.11 31.72 -15.82
N GLU A 189 -3.32 31.17 -15.81
CA GLU A 189 -3.65 29.80 -16.26
C GLU A 189 -3.17 29.52 -17.69
N ARG A 190 -3.09 30.52 -18.54
CA ARG A 190 -2.64 30.40 -19.94
C ARG A 190 -1.24 29.78 -20.08
N LEU A 191 -0.35 29.99 -19.12
CA LEU A 191 0.95 29.32 -19.10
C LEU A 191 0.81 27.80 -18.90
N PHE A 192 -0.19 27.41 -18.12
CA PHE A 192 -0.38 26.04 -17.67
C PHE A 192 -1.28 25.20 -18.61
N HIS A 193 -1.87 25.79 -19.65
CA HIS A 193 -2.56 25.04 -20.69
C HIS A 193 -1.65 24.02 -21.38
N TYR A 194 -0.34 24.28 -21.44
CA TYR A 194 0.64 23.41 -22.09
C TYR A 194 1.44 22.58 -21.09
N ASN A 195 1.37 22.92 -19.82
CA ASN A 195 2.23 22.36 -18.81
C ASN A 195 2.00 20.86 -18.62
N GLN A 196 3.10 20.09 -18.60
CA GLN A 196 3.07 18.67 -18.38
C GLN A 196 3.53 18.31 -16.97
N VAL A 197 4.48 19.09 -16.43
CA VAL A 197 5.13 18.82 -15.15
C VAL A 197 5.37 20.12 -14.39
N LEU A 198 5.11 20.10 -13.09
CA LEU A 198 5.44 21.15 -12.13
C LEU A 198 6.49 20.63 -11.16
N VAL A 199 7.50 21.43 -10.84
CA VAL A 199 8.53 21.12 -9.86
C VAL A 199 8.66 22.23 -8.85
N SER A 200 8.75 21.89 -7.57
CA SER A 200 9.21 22.79 -6.51
C SER A 200 10.54 22.28 -5.97
N THR A 201 11.54 23.14 -5.83
CA THR A 201 12.87 22.76 -5.36
C THR A 201 13.52 23.84 -4.49
N HIS A 202 14.36 23.38 -3.55
CA HIS A 202 15.26 24.22 -2.79
C HIS A 202 16.70 23.66 -2.78
N PHE A 203 17.09 22.96 -3.85
CA PHE A 203 18.34 22.24 -4.07
C PHE A 203 18.42 20.90 -3.33
N LYS A 204 18.33 20.91 -2.00
CA LYS A 204 18.43 19.67 -1.18
C LYS A 204 17.25 18.73 -1.39
N GLU A 205 16.09 19.28 -1.71
CA GLU A 205 14.86 18.54 -1.99
C GLU A 205 14.20 19.14 -3.23
N ALA A 206 13.71 18.28 -4.11
CA ALA A 206 12.94 18.63 -5.29
C ALA A 206 11.76 17.68 -5.43
N ARG A 207 10.56 18.22 -5.62
CA ARG A 207 9.32 17.46 -5.76
C ARG A 207 8.60 17.80 -7.04
N LEU A 208 8.03 16.78 -7.67
CA LEU A 208 7.38 16.83 -8.97
C LEU A 208 5.91 16.46 -8.83
N ALA A 209 5.06 17.16 -9.57
CA ALA A 209 3.63 16.91 -9.71
C ALA A 209 3.05 17.48 -11.00
N THR A 210 1.72 17.57 -11.08
CA THR A 210 0.96 18.14 -12.20
C THR A 210 0.07 19.31 -11.74
N ILE A 211 -0.55 19.98 -12.70
CA ILE A 211 -1.43 21.14 -12.46
C ILE A 211 -2.66 20.84 -11.60
N SER A 212 -3.09 19.59 -11.49
CA SER A 212 -4.24 19.17 -10.67
C SER A 212 -3.85 18.58 -9.31
N ALA A 213 -2.56 18.57 -8.98
CA ALA A 213 -2.04 17.96 -7.76
C ALA A 213 -2.22 18.86 -6.54
N ASN A 214 -2.62 18.26 -5.43
CA ASN A 214 -2.52 18.86 -4.10
C ASN A 214 -1.12 18.68 -3.53
N TYR A 215 -0.84 19.28 -2.36
CA TYR A 215 0.45 19.23 -1.69
C TYR A 215 0.98 17.80 -1.49
N GLU A 216 0.13 16.87 -1.06
CA GLU A 216 0.46 15.48 -0.81
C GLU A 216 0.85 14.67 -2.04
N HIS A 217 0.60 15.18 -3.22
CA HIS A 217 0.92 14.51 -4.48
C HIS A 217 2.26 14.95 -5.08
N TYR A 218 2.91 15.98 -4.51
CA TYR A 218 4.25 16.38 -4.89
C TYR A 218 5.27 15.45 -4.25
N LEU A 219 5.93 14.61 -5.06
CA LEU A 219 6.87 13.60 -4.58
C LEU A 219 8.26 13.78 -5.20
N GLU A 220 9.28 13.36 -4.48
CA GLU A 220 10.65 13.34 -4.98
C GLU A 220 10.82 12.33 -6.11
N TRP A 221 11.73 12.66 -7.01
CA TRP A 221 12.23 11.74 -8.03
C TRP A 221 13.62 11.27 -7.61
N LYS A 222 13.77 9.98 -7.26
CA LYS A 222 14.99 9.44 -6.64
C LYS A 222 15.71 8.42 -7.52
N ASP A 223 15.56 8.51 -8.84
CA ASP A 223 16.20 7.60 -9.78
C ASP A 223 16.63 8.33 -11.05
N VAL A 224 17.66 7.85 -11.70
CA VAL A 224 18.21 8.41 -12.94
C VAL A 224 18.21 7.38 -14.07
N TYR A 225 17.32 6.38 -13.97
CA TYR A 225 17.23 5.34 -14.99
C TYR A 225 17.11 5.92 -16.41
N PRO A 226 17.85 5.38 -17.41
CA PRO A 226 18.63 4.12 -17.41
C PRO A 226 20.02 4.20 -16.76
N ASN A 227 20.48 5.38 -16.33
CA ASN A 227 21.75 5.51 -15.62
C ASN A 227 21.69 4.83 -14.23
N ASN A 228 22.87 4.46 -13.67
CA ASN A 228 22.93 3.90 -12.33
C ASN A 228 22.88 5.02 -11.28
N ILE A 229 21.91 4.95 -10.36
CA ILE A 229 21.73 5.91 -9.26
C ILE A 229 22.95 5.99 -8.33
N GLU A 230 23.74 4.93 -8.19
CA GLU A 230 24.95 4.91 -7.37
C GLU A 230 25.98 5.98 -7.81
N ASN A 231 26.00 6.32 -9.09
CA ASN A 231 26.85 7.36 -9.64
C ASN A 231 26.38 8.78 -9.24
N PHE A 232 25.22 8.88 -8.60
CA PHE A 232 24.59 10.12 -8.15
C PHE A 232 24.41 10.19 -6.63
N SER A 233 25.09 9.32 -5.88
CA SER A 233 24.94 9.21 -4.42
C SER A 233 25.36 10.48 -3.64
N ASP A 234 26.24 11.30 -4.22
CA ASP A 234 26.69 12.58 -3.68
C ASP A 234 25.86 13.78 -4.17
N LYS A 235 24.88 13.56 -5.04
CA LYS A 235 24.07 14.61 -5.67
C LYS A 235 22.85 14.98 -4.80
N SER A 236 22.42 16.22 -4.95
CA SER A 236 21.20 16.71 -4.34
C SER A 236 19.94 16.12 -5.00
N SER A 237 18.81 16.15 -4.31
CA SER A 237 17.51 15.74 -4.89
C SER A 237 17.17 16.54 -6.16
N GLN A 238 17.54 17.83 -6.25
CA GLN A 238 17.39 18.62 -7.48
C GLN A 238 18.21 18.07 -8.63
N GLU A 239 19.48 17.73 -8.39
CA GLU A 239 20.35 17.18 -9.43
C GLU A 239 19.88 15.83 -9.94
N VAL A 240 19.43 14.96 -9.02
CA VAL A 240 18.85 13.65 -9.38
C VAL A 240 17.57 13.82 -10.20
N MET A 241 16.68 14.72 -9.79
CA MET A 241 15.44 14.98 -10.53
C MET A 241 15.71 15.55 -11.91
N ILE A 242 16.60 16.52 -12.04
CA ILE A 242 16.93 17.11 -13.36
C ILE A 242 17.49 16.04 -14.29
N GLU A 243 18.40 15.19 -13.82
CA GLU A 243 18.96 14.09 -14.62
C GLU A 243 17.89 13.07 -15.01
N GLY A 244 17.10 12.62 -14.04
CA GLY A 244 16.15 11.52 -14.25
C GLY A 244 14.90 11.94 -15.03
N VAL A 245 14.46 13.21 -14.91
CA VAL A 245 13.22 13.68 -15.55
C VAL A 245 13.52 14.54 -16.79
N PHE A 246 14.48 15.48 -16.70
CA PHE A 246 14.69 16.51 -17.72
C PHE A 246 15.87 16.21 -18.65
N ASN A 247 16.51 15.02 -18.56
CA ASN A 247 17.19 14.49 -19.71
C ASN A 247 16.22 14.46 -20.89
N GLN A 248 16.62 14.97 -22.06
CA GLN A 248 15.71 15.18 -23.19
C GLN A 248 14.94 13.90 -23.58
N THR A 249 15.60 12.76 -23.58
CA THR A 249 15.00 11.45 -23.90
C THR A 249 13.94 11.06 -22.86
N ASN A 250 14.30 11.13 -21.57
CA ASN A 250 13.38 10.78 -20.48
C ASN A 250 12.18 11.75 -20.44
N PHE A 251 12.43 13.05 -20.62
CA PHE A 251 11.37 14.06 -20.57
C PHE A 251 10.33 13.84 -21.68
N LEU A 252 10.75 13.63 -22.90
CA LEU A 252 9.83 13.33 -24.00
C LEU A 252 9.14 11.99 -23.82
N ASP A 253 9.82 10.98 -23.29
CA ASP A 253 9.20 9.70 -22.99
C ASP A 253 8.13 9.82 -21.89
N ILE A 254 8.41 10.61 -20.84
CA ILE A 254 7.45 10.90 -19.77
C ILE A 254 6.22 11.61 -20.34
N VAL A 255 6.41 12.64 -21.16
CA VAL A 255 5.33 13.37 -21.81
C VAL A 255 4.50 12.45 -22.72
N ARG A 256 5.14 11.58 -23.49
CA ARG A 256 4.45 10.69 -24.45
C ARG A 256 3.68 9.57 -23.77
N ASN A 257 4.28 8.95 -22.74
CA ASN A 257 3.86 7.61 -22.27
C ASN A 257 3.49 7.52 -20.79
N PHE A 258 3.83 8.52 -19.97
CA PHE A 258 3.75 8.42 -18.51
C PHE A 258 2.91 9.51 -17.85
N ILE A 259 1.99 10.07 -18.62
CA ILE A 259 0.96 11.00 -18.15
C ILE A 259 -0.41 10.44 -18.53
N VAL A 260 -1.36 10.55 -17.62
CA VAL A 260 -2.76 10.17 -17.84
C VAL A 260 -3.70 11.22 -17.27
N PHE A 261 -4.85 11.38 -17.90
CA PHE A 261 -6.00 12.05 -17.35
C PHE A 261 -6.97 10.97 -16.82
N ASP A 262 -7.34 11.08 -15.57
CA ASP A 262 -8.16 10.09 -14.89
C ASP A 262 -9.37 10.77 -14.26
N LEU A 263 -10.49 10.09 -14.26
CA LEU A 263 -11.73 10.60 -13.66
C LEU A 263 -11.78 10.15 -12.20
N ASP A 264 -11.53 11.07 -11.28
CA ASP A 264 -11.62 10.82 -9.86
C ASP A 264 -12.78 11.64 -9.28
N GLU A 265 -13.76 10.96 -8.71
CA GLU A 265 -14.95 11.58 -8.08
C GLU A 265 -15.71 12.57 -8.99
N GLY A 266 -15.73 12.32 -10.29
CA GLY A 266 -16.39 13.18 -11.27
C GLY A 266 -15.58 14.39 -11.69
N LYS A 267 -14.32 14.51 -11.25
CA LYS A 267 -13.37 15.53 -11.69
C LYS A 267 -12.24 14.89 -12.46
N THR A 268 -11.90 15.48 -13.59
CA THR A 268 -10.70 15.08 -14.33
C THR A 268 -9.46 15.55 -13.59
N ILE A 269 -8.54 14.61 -13.30
CA ILE A 269 -7.24 14.90 -12.70
C ILE A 269 -6.13 14.38 -13.58
N LYS A 270 -5.05 15.18 -13.69
CA LYS A 270 -3.86 14.83 -14.42
C LYS A 270 -2.86 14.15 -13.49
N LYS A 271 -2.38 12.96 -13.86
CA LYS A 271 -1.39 12.19 -13.10
C LYS A 271 -0.13 11.99 -13.94
N VAL A 272 1.03 12.14 -13.32
CA VAL A 272 2.34 11.80 -13.88
C VAL A 272 2.94 10.63 -13.13
N THR A 273 3.76 9.86 -13.80
CA THR A 273 4.47 8.72 -13.23
C THR A 273 5.35 9.10 -12.05
N ARG A 274 5.59 8.15 -11.16
CA ARG A 274 6.65 8.18 -10.15
C ARG A 274 7.87 7.44 -10.67
N TYR A 275 9.06 7.73 -10.13
CA TYR A 275 10.32 7.15 -10.59
C TYR A 275 10.32 5.61 -10.58
N GLN A 276 9.75 4.97 -9.54
CA GLN A 276 9.67 3.51 -9.46
C GLN A 276 8.73 2.92 -10.51
N GLN A 277 7.65 3.64 -10.87
CA GLN A 277 6.75 3.21 -11.95
C GLN A 277 7.43 3.32 -13.31
N TYR A 278 8.13 4.42 -13.56
CA TYR A 278 8.92 4.65 -14.77
C TYR A 278 9.96 3.54 -14.94
N ARG A 279 10.78 3.31 -13.91
CA ARG A 279 11.82 2.28 -13.90
C ARG A 279 11.25 0.88 -14.12
N ALA A 280 10.16 0.52 -13.42
CA ALA A 280 9.53 -0.79 -13.55
C ALA A 280 9.01 -1.04 -14.98
N VAL A 281 8.38 -0.04 -15.60
CA VAL A 281 7.90 -0.14 -16.98
C VAL A 281 9.07 -0.31 -17.96
N GLN A 282 10.11 0.48 -17.83
CA GLN A 282 11.29 0.40 -18.71
C GLN A 282 11.95 -0.98 -18.62
N LYS A 283 12.24 -1.46 -17.40
CA LYS A 283 12.80 -2.80 -17.17
C LYS A 283 11.91 -3.92 -17.71
N THR A 284 10.58 -3.75 -17.59
CA THR A 284 9.64 -4.73 -18.13
C THR A 284 9.73 -4.81 -19.65
N LEU A 285 9.79 -3.66 -20.34
CA LEU A 285 9.94 -3.62 -21.79
C LEU A 285 11.25 -4.23 -22.26
N GLU A 286 12.36 -3.89 -21.60
CA GLU A 286 13.67 -4.49 -21.89
C GLU A 286 13.62 -6.00 -21.74
N ARG A 287 12.95 -6.49 -20.69
CA ARG A 287 12.83 -7.92 -20.43
C ARG A 287 11.97 -8.63 -21.48
N ILE A 288 10.85 -8.03 -21.90
CA ILE A 288 10.00 -8.57 -22.96
C ILE A 288 10.75 -8.64 -24.30
N LYS A 289 11.54 -7.61 -24.63
CA LYS A 289 12.29 -7.55 -25.88
C LYS A 289 13.50 -8.51 -25.91
N ASN A 290 14.23 -8.60 -24.82
CA ASN A 290 15.52 -9.29 -24.77
C ASN A 290 15.43 -10.73 -24.23
N GLY A 291 14.30 -11.13 -23.63
CA GLY A 291 14.12 -12.48 -23.08
C GLY A 291 13.99 -13.54 -24.16
N GLU A 292 14.72 -14.63 -24.03
CA GLU A 292 14.72 -15.75 -24.99
C GLU A 292 13.52 -16.70 -24.77
N THR A 293 13.07 -16.85 -23.53
CA THR A 293 11.95 -17.73 -23.17
C THR A 293 10.78 -16.92 -22.60
N LYS A 294 9.57 -17.49 -22.61
CA LYS A 294 8.41 -16.86 -21.97
C LYS A 294 8.65 -16.49 -20.50
N LYS A 295 9.52 -17.25 -19.81
CA LYS A 295 9.89 -17.01 -18.42
C LYS A 295 10.89 -15.86 -18.30
N ASP A 296 11.83 -15.73 -19.25
CA ASP A 296 12.78 -14.62 -19.27
C ASP A 296 12.08 -13.32 -19.67
N GLN A 297 11.04 -13.39 -20.50
CA GLN A 297 10.18 -12.25 -20.87
C GLN A 297 9.20 -11.87 -19.77
N GLY A 298 8.91 -12.79 -18.83
CA GLY A 298 8.04 -12.56 -17.67
C GLY A 298 8.81 -12.08 -16.44
N GLY A 299 8.12 -11.95 -15.32
CA GLY A 299 8.74 -11.63 -14.03
C GLY A 299 7.77 -11.07 -13.02
N VAL A 300 8.32 -10.60 -11.90
CA VAL A 300 7.57 -10.04 -10.77
C VAL A 300 7.95 -8.58 -10.53
N ILE A 301 6.95 -7.70 -10.49
CA ILE A 301 7.07 -6.34 -10.00
C ILE A 301 6.52 -6.31 -8.57
N TRP A 302 7.42 -6.25 -7.61
CA TRP A 302 7.07 -6.11 -6.22
C TRP A 302 7.13 -4.65 -5.80
N HIS A 303 5.99 -4.00 -5.82
CA HIS A 303 5.82 -2.65 -5.32
C HIS A 303 4.84 -2.65 -4.15
N THR A 304 5.24 -2.05 -3.03
CA THR A 304 4.41 -2.01 -1.82
C THR A 304 3.00 -1.47 -2.10
N GLN A 305 2.07 -1.84 -1.25
CA GLN A 305 0.68 -1.40 -1.42
C GLN A 305 0.58 0.13 -1.31
N GLY A 306 -0.14 0.75 -2.25
CA GLY A 306 -0.25 2.21 -2.31
C GLY A 306 0.79 2.91 -3.19
N SER A 307 1.73 2.18 -3.77
CA SER A 307 2.75 2.72 -4.69
C SER A 307 2.23 3.07 -6.09
N GLY A 308 0.97 2.73 -6.41
CA GLY A 308 0.36 3.01 -7.72
C GLY A 308 0.52 1.90 -8.76
N LYS A 309 0.53 0.62 -8.37
CA LYS A 309 0.66 -0.54 -9.28
C LYS A 309 -0.29 -0.50 -10.47
N SER A 310 -1.56 -0.14 -10.26
CA SER A 310 -2.55 -0.05 -11.34
C SER A 310 -2.15 0.97 -12.41
N LEU A 311 -1.61 2.14 -12.00
CA LEU A 311 -1.06 3.11 -12.96
C LEU A 311 0.19 2.59 -13.68
N THR A 312 1.03 1.81 -13.00
CA THR A 312 2.18 1.16 -13.65
C THR A 312 1.72 0.25 -14.79
N MET A 313 0.64 -0.50 -14.58
CA MET A 313 0.03 -1.33 -15.61
C MET A 313 -0.49 -0.50 -16.80
N VAL A 314 -1.13 0.65 -16.52
CA VAL A 314 -1.62 1.58 -17.55
C VAL A 314 -0.45 2.13 -18.38
N PHE A 315 0.60 2.61 -17.72
CA PHE A 315 1.79 3.13 -18.40
C PHE A 315 2.50 2.05 -19.23
N LEU A 316 2.57 0.83 -18.74
CA LEU A 316 3.11 -0.30 -19.47
C LEU A 316 2.29 -0.56 -20.75
N ALA A 317 0.97 -0.55 -20.66
CA ALA A 317 0.12 -0.70 -21.83
C ALA A 317 0.33 0.42 -22.85
N GLN A 318 0.38 1.69 -22.40
CA GLN A 318 0.64 2.82 -23.29
C GLN A 318 1.97 2.66 -24.04
N LYS A 319 3.01 2.26 -23.31
CA LYS A 319 4.34 2.05 -23.88
C LYS A 319 4.34 0.91 -24.93
N ILE A 320 3.73 -0.23 -24.58
CA ILE A 320 3.62 -1.40 -25.47
C ILE A 320 2.88 -1.01 -26.77
N ARG A 321 1.77 -0.25 -26.66
CA ARG A 321 0.97 0.13 -27.83
C ARG A 321 1.69 1.09 -28.78
N ARG A 322 2.65 1.86 -28.29
CA ARG A 322 3.43 2.82 -29.10
C ARG A 322 4.79 2.31 -29.53
N ASP A 323 5.18 1.14 -29.04
CA ASP A 323 6.41 0.49 -29.42
C ASP A 323 6.22 -0.29 -30.73
N GLU A 324 7.08 -0.07 -31.73
CA GLU A 324 6.95 -0.67 -33.06
C GLU A 324 6.99 -2.21 -33.05
N GLU A 325 7.74 -2.80 -32.14
CA GLU A 325 7.86 -4.26 -32.02
C GLU A 325 6.71 -4.85 -31.20
N LEU A 326 6.32 -4.16 -30.12
CA LEU A 326 5.39 -4.70 -29.11
C LEU A 326 3.92 -4.32 -29.36
N LYS A 327 3.61 -3.34 -30.23
CA LYS A 327 2.24 -2.88 -30.48
C LYS A 327 1.28 -4.00 -30.97
N LYS A 328 1.84 -5.10 -31.49
CA LYS A 328 1.07 -6.27 -31.96
C LYS A 328 0.76 -7.27 -30.83
N TYR A 329 1.21 -7.02 -29.61
CA TYR A 329 0.90 -7.91 -28.51
C TYR A 329 -0.56 -7.80 -28.07
N LYS A 330 -1.21 -8.94 -27.84
CA LYS A 330 -2.46 -9.01 -27.09
C LYS A 330 -2.13 -8.85 -25.61
N LEU A 331 -2.83 -7.93 -24.94
CA LEU A 331 -2.64 -7.67 -23.50
C LEU A 331 -3.84 -8.22 -22.73
N ILE A 332 -3.59 -9.06 -21.74
CA ILE A 332 -4.62 -9.64 -20.88
C ILE A 332 -4.34 -9.19 -19.44
N TYR A 333 -5.24 -8.35 -18.90
CA TYR A 333 -5.19 -7.89 -17.52
C TYR A 333 -6.07 -8.77 -16.66
N LEU A 334 -5.50 -9.34 -15.61
CA LEU A 334 -6.18 -10.21 -14.67
C LEU A 334 -6.16 -9.59 -13.29
N THR A 335 -7.35 -9.30 -12.78
CA THR A 335 -7.55 -8.75 -11.45
C THR A 335 -8.29 -9.74 -10.56
N ASP A 336 -8.11 -9.63 -9.26
CA ASP A 336 -8.80 -10.49 -8.29
C ASP A 336 -10.25 -10.04 -8.02
N ARG A 337 -10.60 -8.79 -8.35
CA ARG A 337 -11.88 -8.18 -7.96
C ARG A 337 -12.53 -7.41 -9.08
N THR A 338 -13.85 -7.55 -9.19
CA THR A 338 -14.67 -6.82 -10.17
C THR A 338 -14.58 -5.29 -10.03
N GLN A 339 -14.44 -4.75 -8.80
CA GLN A 339 -14.27 -3.31 -8.59
C GLN A 339 -12.94 -2.78 -9.11
N LEU A 340 -11.84 -3.54 -8.93
CA LEU A 340 -10.53 -3.20 -9.48
C LEU A 340 -10.52 -3.34 -11.01
N ASP A 341 -11.20 -4.35 -11.52
CA ASP A 341 -11.37 -4.55 -12.96
C ASP A 341 -12.08 -3.35 -13.61
N SER A 342 -13.18 -2.88 -13.03
CA SER A 342 -13.91 -1.71 -13.53
C SER A 342 -13.09 -0.42 -13.45
N GLN A 343 -12.37 -0.18 -12.37
CA GLN A 343 -11.52 0.99 -12.20
C GLN A 343 -10.35 0.98 -13.19
N LEU A 344 -9.65 -0.13 -13.31
CA LEU A 344 -8.55 -0.30 -14.27
C LEU A 344 -9.05 -0.11 -15.72
N THR A 345 -10.20 -0.73 -16.05
CA THR A 345 -10.83 -0.60 -17.36
C THR A 345 -11.17 0.85 -17.67
N THR A 346 -11.72 1.60 -16.72
CA THR A 346 -12.07 3.02 -16.89
C THR A 346 -10.82 3.84 -17.14
N THR A 347 -9.77 3.65 -16.32
CA THR A 347 -8.50 4.36 -16.48
C THR A 347 -7.82 4.01 -17.81
N LEU A 348 -7.84 2.74 -18.23
CA LEU A 348 -7.30 2.31 -19.52
C LEU A 348 -8.08 2.91 -20.70
N LYS A 349 -9.40 2.93 -20.66
CA LYS A 349 -10.24 3.56 -21.70
C LYS A 349 -9.95 5.06 -21.82
N GLY A 350 -9.86 5.75 -20.68
CA GLY A 350 -9.54 7.19 -20.66
C GLY A 350 -8.12 7.50 -21.14
N ALA A 351 -7.16 6.61 -20.86
CA ALA A 351 -5.74 6.85 -21.13
C ALA A 351 -5.32 6.52 -22.57
N GLN A 352 -6.01 5.61 -23.26
CA GLN A 352 -5.49 5.04 -24.51
C GLN A 352 -6.32 5.30 -25.75
N GLU A 353 -7.58 5.74 -25.62
CA GLU A 353 -8.53 5.83 -26.76
C GLU A 353 -8.72 4.50 -27.53
N GLU A 354 -8.24 3.40 -26.99
CA GLU A 354 -8.37 2.06 -27.54
C GLU A 354 -9.60 1.35 -26.98
N THR A 355 -10.11 0.41 -27.75
CA THR A 355 -11.20 -0.45 -27.30
C THR A 355 -10.66 -1.44 -26.27
N VAL A 356 -11.04 -1.25 -25.03
CA VAL A 356 -10.78 -2.19 -23.93
C VAL A 356 -11.96 -3.15 -23.84
N PHE A 357 -11.72 -4.43 -24.04
CA PHE A 357 -12.72 -5.49 -23.91
C PHE A 357 -12.73 -5.99 -22.45
N SER A 358 -13.82 -5.71 -21.74
CA SER A 358 -14.07 -6.32 -20.43
C SER A 358 -14.86 -7.61 -20.65
N ALA A 359 -14.27 -8.74 -20.33
CA ALA A 359 -14.98 -10.02 -20.44
C ALA A 359 -15.94 -10.18 -19.26
N ASP A 360 -17.25 -10.18 -19.52
CA ASP A 360 -18.28 -10.29 -18.49
C ASP A 360 -18.60 -11.74 -18.10
N SER A 361 -18.22 -12.68 -18.95
CA SER A 361 -18.39 -14.12 -18.72
C SER A 361 -17.16 -14.93 -19.12
N SER A 362 -17.06 -16.13 -18.59
CA SER A 362 -16.04 -17.12 -18.96
C SER A 362 -16.12 -17.50 -20.46
N SER A 363 -17.33 -17.57 -21.03
CA SER A 363 -17.52 -17.84 -22.47
C SER A 363 -16.97 -16.69 -23.34
N GLU A 364 -17.26 -15.45 -22.99
CA GLU A 364 -16.75 -14.27 -23.71
C GLU A 364 -15.22 -14.19 -23.62
N LEU A 365 -14.66 -14.45 -22.44
CA LEU A 365 -13.22 -14.50 -22.26
C LEU A 365 -12.55 -15.51 -23.21
N LYS A 366 -13.12 -16.70 -23.37
CA LYS A 366 -12.63 -17.73 -24.30
C LYS A 366 -12.64 -17.24 -25.75
N GLU A 367 -13.71 -16.58 -26.18
CA GLU A 367 -13.80 -16.03 -27.54
C GLU A 367 -12.77 -14.91 -27.77
N LEU A 368 -12.56 -14.02 -26.79
CA LEU A 368 -11.55 -12.97 -26.89
C LEU A 368 -10.12 -13.53 -26.92
N ILE A 369 -9.84 -14.59 -26.14
CA ILE A 369 -8.54 -15.27 -26.15
C ILE A 369 -8.25 -15.90 -27.52
N LYS A 370 -9.23 -16.57 -28.14
CA LYS A 370 -9.07 -17.27 -29.42
C LYS A 370 -8.84 -16.33 -30.60
N LYS A 371 -9.34 -15.09 -30.55
CA LYS A 371 -9.14 -14.12 -31.63
C LYS A 371 -7.66 -13.86 -31.85
N ASP A 372 -7.21 -13.81 -33.08
CA ASP A 372 -5.86 -13.41 -33.46
C ASP A 372 -5.81 -11.89 -33.71
N SER A 373 -5.96 -11.13 -32.65
CA SER A 373 -5.96 -9.66 -32.65
C SER A 373 -5.11 -9.12 -31.49
N SER A 374 -4.61 -7.91 -31.62
CA SER A 374 -3.83 -7.24 -30.59
C SER A 374 -4.72 -6.52 -29.55
N ASP A 375 -5.79 -7.19 -29.13
CA ASP A 375 -6.78 -6.62 -28.20
C ASP A 375 -6.18 -6.35 -26.82
N LEU A 376 -6.80 -5.42 -26.09
CA LEU A 376 -6.60 -5.22 -24.68
C LEU A 376 -7.83 -5.79 -23.94
N ILE A 377 -7.62 -6.84 -23.16
CA ILE A 377 -8.68 -7.59 -22.47
C ILE A 377 -8.50 -7.39 -20.97
N THR A 378 -9.57 -7.04 -20.27
CA THR A 378 -9.62 -7.06 -18.80
C THR A 378 -10.56 -8.16 -18.34
N SER A 379 -10.18 -8.86 -17.26
CA SER A 379 -11.00 -9.94 -16.69
C SER A 379 -10.61 -10.21 -15.24
N THR A 380 -11.49 -10.88 -14.51
CA THR A 380 -11.18 -11.39 -13.17
C THR A 380 -10.60 -12.81 -13.24
N ILE A 381 -9.76 -13.13 -12.26
CA ILE A 381 -9.15 -14.46 -12.09
C ILE A 381 -10.22 -15.55 -12.01
N GLN A 382 -11.36 -15.27 -11.36
CA GLN A 382 -12.47 -16.20 -11.18
C GLN A 382 -13.02 -16.73 -12.50
N LYS A 383 -13.06 -15.90 -13.55
CA LYS A 383 -13.57 -16.31 -14.87
C LYS A 383 -12.69 -17.36 -15.55
N PHE A 384 -11.39 -17.38 -15.27
CA PHE A 384 -10.51 -18.47 -15.68
C PHE A 384 -10.72 -19.74 -14.87
N LEU A 385 -10.99 -19.63 -13.56
CA LEU A 385 -11.25 -20.77 -12.69
C LEU A 385 -12.56 -21.50 -13.03
N GLU A 386 -13.46 -20.86 -13.79
CA GLU A 386 -14.69 -21.47 -14.28
C GLU A 386 -14.46 -22.36 -15.51
N PHE A 387 -13.25 -22.41 -16.09
CA PHE A 387 -12.96 -23.27 -17.24
C PHE A 387 -13.03 -24.74 -16.82
N LYS A 388 -13.81 -25.54 -17.56
CA LYS A 388 -13.98 -26.97 -17.30
C LYS A 388 -12.75 -27.76 -17.72
N ASN A 389 -12.53 -28.90 -17.10
CA ASN A 389 -11.32 -29.73 -17.35
C ASN A 389 -11.18 -30.17 -18.82
N ASP A 390 -12.28 -30.44 -19.50
CA ASP A 390 -12.33 -30.80 -20.93
C ASP A 390 -12.02 -29.60 -21.87
N GLU A 391 -12.01 -28.39 -21.34
CA GLU A 391 -11.71 -27.15 -22.06
C GLU A 391 -10.26 -26.69 -21.84
N LEU A 392 -9.49 -27.38 -20.98
CA LEU A 392 -8.09 -27.05 -20.65
C LEU A 392 -7.12 -27.49 -21.74
N VAL A 393 -7.32 -26.95 -22.93
CA VAL A 393 -6.45 -27.13 -24.10
C VAL A 393 -5.92 -25.78 -24.56
N ALA A 394 -4.81 -25.78 -25.27
CA ALA A 394 -4.24 -24.57 -25.83
C ALA A 394 -5.25 -23.83 -26.73
N MET A 395 -5.80 -22.71 -26.24
CA MET A 395 -6.74 -21.88 -26.98
C MET A 395 -6.03 -20.91 -27.92
N ASN A 396 -4.85 -20.45 -27.52
CA ASN A 396 -3.99 -19.60 -28.33
C ASN A 396 -2.52 -19.89 -28.05
N ASN A 397 -1.77 -20.25 -29.09
CA ASN A 397 -0.35 -20.60 -29.01
C ASN A 397 0.59 -19.40 -29.31
N SER A 398 0.06 -18.20 -29.50
CA SER A 398 0.86 -17.03 -29.81
C SER A 398 1.79 -16.65 -28.65
N ALA A 399 3.07 -16.44 -28.95
CA ALA A 399 4.02 -15.84 -28.02
C ALA A 399 3.84 -14.30 -27.89
N LYS A 400 2.96 -13.71 -28.72
CA LYS A 400 2.63 -12.26 -28.68
C LYS A 400 1.40 -11.98 -27.83
N ILE A 401 1.26 -12.70 -26.72
CA ILE A 401 0.26 -12.45 -25.70
C ILE A 401 1.01 -12.17 -24.40
N LEU A 402 0.78 -11.03 -23.80
CA LEU A 402 1.34 -10.67 -22.49
C LEU A 402 0.23 -10.67 -21.44
N ILE A 403 0.43 -11.41 -20.38
CA ILE A 403 -0.51 -11.52 -19.27
C ILE A 403 0.00 -10.68 -18.09
N LEU A 404 -0.80 -9.72 -17.64
CA LEU A 404 -0.53 -8.85 -16.51
C LEU A 404 -1.47 -9.22 -15.36
N ILE A 405 -0.91 -9.65 -14.22
CA ILE A 405 -1.69 -10.22 -13.12
C ILE A 405 -1.51 -9.34 -11.88
N ASP A 406 -2.62 -8.75 -11.40
CA ASP A 406 -2.61 -8.01 -10.14
C ASP A 406 -2.81 -8.94 -8.95
N GLU A 407 -2.11 -8.65 -7.85
CA GLU A 407 -2.14 -9.38 -6.58
C GLU A 407 -1.91 -10.90 -6.73
N ALA A 408 -0.86 -11.27 -7.47
CA ALA A 408 -0.55 -12.66 -7.85
C ALA A 408 -0.19 -13.62 -6.69
N HIS A 409 -0.24 -13.18 -5.44
CA HIS A 409 0.20 -13.93 -4.25
C HIS A 409 -0.84 -14.84 -3.59
N ARG A 410 -2.05 -14.95 -4.15
CA ARG A 410 -3.14 -15.66 -3.49
C ARG A 410 -3.03 -17.19 -3.58
N SER A 411 -3.56 -17.88 -2.55
CA SER A 411 -3.50 -19.34 -2.36
C SER A 411 -4.07 -20.19 -3.51
N GLN A 412 -4.95 -19.65 -4.34
CA GLN A 412 -5.51 -20.34 -5.51
C GLN A 412 -4.62 -20.29 -6.75
N TYR A 413 -3.42 -19.68 -6.65
CA TYR A 413 -2.55 -19.47 -7.80
C TYR A 413 -2.07 -20.78 -8.46
N GLY A 414 -1.90 -21.87 -7.71
CA GLY A 414 -1.47 -23.16 -8.27
C GLY A 414 -2.43 -23.69 -9.33
N ILE A 415 -3.73 -23.71 -9.04
CA ILE A 415 -4.77 -24.15 -9.98
C ILE A 415 -4.90 -23.15 -11.13
N PHE A 416 -4.97 -21.87 -10.80
CA PHE A 416 -5.07 -20.80 -11.80
C PHE A 416 -3.88 -20.77 -12.76
N GLY A 417 -2.66 -20.89 -12.24
CA GLY A 417 -1.43 -20.96 -13.04
C GLY A 417 -1.41 -22.16 -13.99
N SER A 418 -1.91 -23.32 -13.52
CA SER A 418 -2.05 -24.52 -14.34
C SER A 418 -3.04 -24.31 -15.49
N ILE A 419 -4.19 -23.69 -15.22
CA ILE A 419 -5.17 -23.34 -16.25
C ILE A 419 -4.57 -22.37 -17.28
N LEU A 420 -3.91 -21.29 -16.81
CA LEU A 420 -3.24 -20.34 -17.70
C LEU A 420 -2.19 -21.01 -18.61
N ASN A 421 -1.38 -21.90 -18.03
CA ASN A 421 -0.36 -22.62 -18.78
C ASN A 421 -0.94 -23.57 -19.81
N ALA A 422 -2.11 -24.18 -19.53
CA ALA A 422 -2.81 -25.04 -20.47
C ALA A 422 -3.43 -24.23 -21.61
N VAL A 423 -4.07 -23.11 -21.30
CA VAL A 423 -4.83 -22.28 -22.25
C VAL A 423 -3.94 -21.38 -23.09
N LEU A 424 -2.88 -20.81 -22.50
CA LEU A 424 -1.93 -19.86 -23.10
C LEU A 424 -0.47 -20.32 -22.86
N PRO A 425 -0.04 -21.43 -23.47
CA PRO A 425 1.22 -22.10 -23.12
C PRO A 425 2.48 -21.27 -23.41
N ASN A 426 2.43 -20.32 -24.34
CA ASN A 426 3.58 -19.54 -24.77
C ASN A 426 3.57 -18.08 -24.29
N ALA A 427 2.52 -17.64 -23.55
CA ALA A 427 2.37 -16.28 -23.12
C ALA A 427 3.29 -15.95 -21.93
N PRO A 428 4.18 -14.93 -22.01
CA PRO A 428 4.88 -14.39 -20.87
C PRO A 428 3.90 -13.75 -19.87
N LYS A 429 4.28 -13.79 -18.59
CA LYS A 429 3.46 -13.34 -17.48
C LYS A 429 4.21 -12.33 -16.63
N VAL A 430 3.62 -11.17 -16.36
CA VAL A 430 4.14 -10.18 -15.42
C VAL A 430 3.19 -10.08 -14.24
N ALA A 431 3.69 -10.44 -13.08
CA ALA A 431 2.96 -10.40 -11.82
C ALA A 431 3.22 -9.08 -11.08
N PHE A 432 2.14 -8.41 -10.66
CA PHE A 432 2.20 -7.24 -9.79
C PHE A 432 1.74 -7.65 -8.39
N THR A 433 2.52 -7.31 -7.38
CA THR A 433 2.18 -7.65 -5.99
C THR A 433 2.60 -6.56 -5.02
N GLY A 434 1.80 -6.37 -3.97
CA GLY A 434 2.12 -5.46 -2.87
C GLY A 434 2.91 -6.10 -1.74
N THR A 435 3.05 -7.42 -1.76
CA THR A 435 3.71 -8.22 -0.73
C THR A 435 4.72 -9.15 -1.36
N PRO A 436 5.86 -9.44 -0.70
CA PRO A 436 6.81 -10.42 -1.21
C PRO A 436 6.13 -11.80 -1.31
N LEU A 437 6.55 -12.55 -2.26
CA LEU A 437 6.02 -13.88 -2.49
C LEU A 437 6.74 -14.87 -1.57
N LEU A 438 6.04 -15.39 -0.57
CA LEU A 438 6.55 -16.18 0.54
C LEU A 438 7.10 -17.57 0.18
N THR A 439 6.74 -18.06 -0.97
CA THR A 439 7.30 -19.26 -1.57
C THR A 439 8.18 -18.87 -2.74
N SER A 440 9.31 -18.21 -2.43
CA SER A 440 10.26 -17.67 -3.42
C SER A 440 10.64 -18.68 -4.52
N GLN A 441 10.69 -19.96 -4.22
CA GLN A 441 11.01 -20.99 -5.19
C GLN A 441 9.86 -21.38 -6.13
N LYS A 442 8.59 -21.34 -5.66
CA LYS A 442 7.46 -21.71 -6.51
C LYS A 442 7.02 -20.57 -7.44
N THR A 443 7.09 -19.34 -7.00
CA THR A 443 6.56 -18.21 -7.76
C THR A 443 7.56 -17.60 -8.73
N THR A 444 8.83 -17.48 -8.35
CA THR A 444 9.90 -17.18 -9.31
C THR A 444 10.09 -18.34 -10.31
N GLY A 445 9.72 -19.57 -9.90
CA GLY A 445 9.62 -20.72 -10.78
C GLY A 445 8.63 -20.53 -11.92
N GLU A 446 7.51 -19.85 -11.69
CA GLU A 446 6.43 -19.70 -12.64
C GLU A 446 6.44 -18.37 -13.42
N PHE A 447 6.72 -17.24 -12.73
CA PHE A 447 6.75 -15.92 -13.36
C PHE A 447 8.09 -15.49 -13.89
N GLY A 448 9.18 -16.02 -13.37
CA GLY A 448 10.53 -15.52 -13.55
C GLY A 448 11.00 -14.69 -12.36
N GLU A 449 12.17 -14.07 -12.48
CA GLU A 449 12.79 -13.26 -11.45
C GLU A 449 12.08 -11.92 -11.22
N TYR A 450 12.45 -11.24 -10.14
CA TYR A 450 11.99 -9.87 -9.92
C TYR A 450 12.49 -8.93 -11.04
N ILE A 451 11.54 -8.21 -11.64
CA ILE A 451 11.82 -7.15 -12.61
C ILE A 451 12.20 -5.87 -11.87
N ASP A 452 11.40 -5.51 -10.88
CA ASP A 452 11.63 -4.33 -10.06
C ASP A 452 11.09 -4.53 -8.64
N LYS A 453 11.75 -3.84 -7.69
CA LYS A 453 11.35 -3.83 -6.28
C LYS A 453 11.20 -2.40 -5.80
N TYR A 454 10.12 -2.16 -5.06
CA TYR A 454 9.88 -0.92 -4.32
C TYR A 454 9.29 -1.28 -2.96
N THR A 455 10.16 -1.26 -1.95
CA THR A 455 9.88 -1.78 -0.61
C THR A 455 9.02 -0.83 0.22
N ILE A 456 8.50 -1.32 1.34
CA ILE A 456 7.77 -0.49 2.31
C ILE A 456 8.69 0.62 2.85
N GLU A 457 9.96 0.30 3.11
CA GLU A 457 10.96 1.25 3.56
C GLU A 457 11.14 2.40 2.59
N GLN A 458 11.39 2.09 1.32
CA GLN A 458 11.50 3.09 0.27
C GLN A 458 10.23 3.93 0.17
N SER A 459 9.07 3.30 0.24
CA SER A 459 7.78 3.98 0.16
C SER A 459 7.55 4.97 1.31
N VAL A 460 7.97 4.61 2.51
CA VAL A 460 7.91 5.51 3.69
C VAL A 460 8.95 6.63 3.59
N ALA A 461 10.17 6.30 3.16
CA ALA A 461 11.23 7.28 2.94
C ALA A 461 10.88 8.31 1.84
N ASP A 462 10.06 7.91 0.87
CA ASP A 462 9.56 8.77 -0.22
C ASP A 462 8.30 9.55 0.17
N GLY A 463 7.71 9.28 1.34
CA GLY A 463 6.43 9.86 1.74
C GLY A 463 5.24 9.34 0.90
N ALA A 464 5.43 8.30 0.10
CA ALA A 464 4.36 7.66 -0.67
C ALA A 464 3.41 6.84 0.21
N THR A 465 3.90 6.37 1.35
CA THR A 465 3.13 5.80 2.46
C THR A 465 3.65 6.34 3.78
N LEU A 466 2.85 6.22 4.85
CA LEU A 466 3.21 6.68 6.18
C LEU A 466 3.74 5.55 7.05
N GLN A 467 4.52 5.90 8.06
CA GLN A 467 4.89 4.97 9.14
C GLN A 467 3.66 4.46 9.86
N ILE A 468 3.73 3.24 10.37
CA ILE A 468 2.67 2.62 11.15
C ILE A 468 3.19 2.34 12.56
N LEU A 469 2.47 2.82 13.56
CA LEU A 469 2.70 2.47 14.95
C LEU A 469 1.77 1.32 15.35
N TYR A 470 2.34 0.32 15.98
CA TYR A 470 1.62 -0.79 16.55
C TYR A 470 1.56 -0.68 18.07
N GLU A 471 0.34 -0.82 18.62
CA GLU A 471 0.08 -0.86 20.05
C GLU A 471 -0.62 -2.18 20.39
N GLY A 472 0.02 -3.04 21.20
CA GLY A 472 -0.63 -4.24 21.75
C GLY A 472 -1.34 -3.92 23.06
N ARG A 473 -2.60 -4.32 23.19
CA ARG A 473 -3.43 -4.09 24.38
C ARG A 473 -4.07 -5.36 24.87
N GLU A 474 -3.98 -5.62 26.17
CA GLU A 474 -4.62 -6.78 26.79
C GLU A 474 -5.83 -6.32 27.61
N VAL A 475 -6.97 -6.89 27.29
CA VAL A 475 -8.16 -6.76 28.13
C VAL A 475 -8.01 -7.68 29.32
N LYS A 476 -7.89 -7.15 30.53
CA LYS A 476 -7.85 -7.93 31.76
C LYS A 476 -9.22 -8.58 31.99
N THR A 477 -9.44 -9.73 31.34
CA THR A 477 -10.60 -10.58 31.62
C THR A 477 -10.24 -11.45 32.84
N LYS A 478 -10.69 -11.05 34.02
CA LYS A 478 -10.81 -11.98 35.14
C LYS A 478 -12.06 -12.78 34.90
N VAL A 479 -11.95 -14.08 34.85
CA VAL A 479 -13.09 -14.98 35.03
C VAL A 479 -13.43 -14.90 36.51
N GLU A 480 -14.50 -14.19 36.86
CA GLU A 480 -15.05 -14.18 38.19
C GLU A 480 -15.85 -15.49 38.34
N GLY A 481 -15.35 -16.44 39.13
CA GLY A 481 -16.01 -17.70 39.40
C GLY A 481 -15.26 -18.93 38.90
N GLU A 482 -15.97 -19.98 38.59
CA GLU A 482 -15.42 -21.25 38.14
C GLU A 482 -14.75 -21.16 36.77
N SER A 483 -13.83 -22.08 36.44
CA SER A 483 -13.11 -22.07 35.16
C SER A 483 -14.07 -22.07 33.96
N LEU A 484 -13.65 -21.49 32.83
CA LEU A 484 -14.45 -21.47 31.60
C LEU A 484 -14.88 -22.86 31.15
N ASP A 485 -14.09 -23.88 31.39
CA ASP A 485 -14.43 -25.27 31.11
C ASP A 485 -15.55 -25.80 32.02
N LYS A 486 -15.54 -25.44 33.29
CA LYS A 486 -16.66 -25.79 34.19
C LYS A 486 -17.94 -25.09 33.83
N LEU A 487 -17.88 -23.77 33.51
CA LEU A 487 -19.02 -23.01 33.02
C LEU A 487 -19.56 -23.58 31.69
N PHE A 488 -18.65 -24.00 30.77
CA PHE A 488 -19.02 -24.66 29.54
C PHE A 488 -19.72 -26.00 29.82
N ASP A 489 -19.18 -26.81 30.70
CA ASP A 489 -19.74 -28.12 31.05
C ASP A 489 -21.08 -27.98 31.80
N GLU A 490 -21.26 -26.95 32.60
CA GLU A 490 -22.52 -26.65 33.29
C GLU A 490 -23.60 -26.12 32.33
N TYR A 491 -23.18 -25.30 31.36
CA TYR A 491 -24.08 -24.74 30.32
C TYR A 491 -24.56 -25.83 29.34
N PHE A 492 -23.69 -26.79 29.02
CA PHE A 492 -23.96 -27.86 28.07
C PHE A 492 -24.09 -29.22 28.79
N LYS A 493 -24.50 -29.22 30.05
CA LYS A 493 -24.69 -30.47 30.85
C LYS A 493 -25.64 -31.49 30.22
N ASP A 494 -26.56 -31.03 29.35
CA ASP A 494 -27.52 -31.84 28.63
C ASP A 494 -26.95 -32.44 27.31
N LYS A 495 -25.68 -32.19 27.00
CA LYS A 495 -25.00 -32.67 25.80
C LYS A 495 -23.97 -33.74 26.16
N THR A 496 -23.80 -34.72 25.25
CA THR A 496 -22.76 -35.76 25.38
C THR A 496 -21.36 -35.16 25.23
N ASP A 497 -20.35 -35.85 25.72
CA ASP A 497 -18.97 -35.38 25.62
C ASP A 497 -18.49 -35.25 24.17
N GLU A 498 -18.99 -36.09 23.26
CA GLU A 498 -18.76 -35.95 21.81
C GLU A 498 -19.42 -34.70 21.21
N GLU A 499 -20.67 -34.42 21.61
CA GLU A 499 -21.36 -33.17 21.18
C GLU A 499 -20.65 -31.95 21.76
N LYS A 500 -20.20 -32.01 23.02
CA LYS A 500 -19.41 -30.97 23.68
C LYS A 500 -18.07 -30.76 22.97
N SER A 501 -17.40 -31.82 22.56
CA SER A 501 -16.15 -31.75 21.80
C SER A 501 -16.38 -31.14 20.43
N LYS A 502 -17.43 -31.54 19.72
CA LYS A 502 -17.83 -30.94 18.43
C LYS A 502 -18.23 -29.45 18.55
N ILE A 503 -18.89 -29.09 19.67
CA ILE A 503 -19.24 -27.69 19.97
C ILE A 503 -17.98 -26.88 20.27
N LYS A 504 -17.04 -27.44 21.07
CA LYS A 504 -15.73 -26.80 21.33
C LYS A 504 -14.92 -26.60 20.06
N GLN A 505 -14.90 -27.59 19.15
CA GLN A 505 -14.25 -27.45 17.83
C GLN A 505 -14.95 -26.44 16.90
N LYS A 506 -16.28 -26.47 16.84
CA LYS A 506 -17.05 -25.65 15.89
C LYS A 506 -17.22 -24.20 16.32
N TYR A 507 -17.26 -23.92 17.61
CA TYR A 507 -17.53 -22.61 18.17
C TYR A 507 -16.41 -22.06 19.05
N GLY A 508 -15.26 -22.75 19.12
CA GLY A 508 -14.03 -22.36 19.80
C GLY A 508 -14.24 -21.49 21.05
N VAL A 509 -13.74 -21.93 22.18
CA VAL A 509 -13.71 -21.13 23.42
C VAL A 509 -13.19 -19.71 23.18
N GLU A 510 -12.26 -19.57 22.25
CA GLU A 510 -11.66 -18.32 21.82
C GLU A 510 -12.70 -17.31 21.25
N ARG A 511 -13.61 -17.75 20.40
CA ARG A 511 -14.63 -16.89 19.83
C ARG A 511 -15.65 -16.44 20.88
N ALA A 512 -16.07 -17.34 21.76
CA ALA A 512 -16.99 -17.01 22.84
C ALA A 512 -16.38 -15.98 23.81
N VAL A 513 -15.07 -16.08 24.08
CA VAL A 513 -14.36 -15.11 24.91
C VAL A 513 -14.27 -13.75 24.19
N LEU A 514 -13.97 -13.73 22.90
CA LEU A 514 -13.90 -12.49 22.11
C LEU A 514 -15.26 -11.78 22.03
N GLU A 515 -16.35 -12.54 21.95
CA GLU A 515 -17.72 -12.03 21.85
C GLU A 515 -18.40 -11.80 23.22
N ALA A 516 -17.70 -12.04 24.34
CA ALA A 516 -18.26 -11.84 25.68
C ALA A 516 -18.63 -10.35 25.90
N PRO A 517 -19.89 -10.03 26.31
CA PRO A 517 -20.37 -8.65 26.38
C PRO A 517 -19.54 -7.74 27.29
N LYS A 518 -19.07 -8.25 28.45
CA LYS A 518 -18.19 -7.51 29.36
C LYS A 518 -16.84 -7.16 28.71
N ARG A 519 -16.25 -8.11 27.95
CA ARG A 519 -15.00 -7.88 27.21
C ARG A 519 -15.18 -6.83 26.14
N ILE A 520 -16.21 -6.96 25.30
CA ILE A 520 -16.55 -5.95 24.26
C ILE A 520 -16.72 -4.59 24.89
N GLN A 521 -17.39 -4.50 26.03
CA GLN A 521 -17.57 -3.23 26.73
C GLN A 521 -16.24 -2.56 27.09
N TRP A 522 -15.28 -3.30 27.66
CA TRP A 522 -13.97 -2.77 28.00
C TRP A 522 -13.16 -2.36 26.77
N VAL A 523 -13.20 -3.17 25.72
CA VAL A 523 -12.56 -2.83 24.44
C VAL A 523 -13.17 -1.56 23.86
N CYS A 524 -14.50 -1.42 23.89
CA CYS A 524 -15.18 -0.21 23.40
C CYS A 524 -14.81 1.05 24.21
N ILE A 525 -14.73 0.94 25.53
CA ILE A 525 -14.29 2.04 26.41
C ILE A 525 -12.88 2.49 26.01
N ASP A 526 -11.97 1.57 25.84
CA ASP A 526 -10.59 1.87 25.48
C ASP A 526 -10.48 2.44 24.05
N ILE A 527 -11.23 1.90 23.08
CA ILE A 527 -11.29 2.43 21.72
C ILE A 527 -11.81 3.88 21.73
N VAL A 528 -12.89 4.14 22.44
CA VAL A 528 -13.50 5.48 22.51
C VAL A 528 -12.52 6.48 23.11
N ASN A 529 -11.83 6.11 24.18
CA ASN A 529 -10.84 6.96 24.81
C ASN A 529 -9.64 7.21 23.88
N HIS A 530 -9.05 6.15 23.33
CA HIS A 530 -7.90 6.27 22.42
C HIS A 530 -8.26 7.10 21.18
N TYR A 531 -9.46 6.89 20.61
CA TYR A 531 -9.91 7.65 19.45
C TYR A 531 -10.06 9.14 19.79
N ARG A 532 -10.71 9.47 20.91
CA ARG A 532 -10.91 10.85 21.34
C ARG A 532 -9.61 11.57 21.69
N GLU A 533 -8.65 10.85 22.26
CA GLU A 533 -7.38 11.45 22.71
C GLU A 533 -6.36 11.58 21.59
N LYS A 534 -6.27 10.60 20.67
CA LYS A 534 -5.17 10.52 19.71
C LYS A 534 -5.57 10.73 18.25
N ILE A 535 -6.80 10.42 17.87
CA ILE A 535 -7.21 10.38 16.45
C ILE A 535 -8.14 11.54 16.12
N GLN A 536 -9.21 11.69 16.88
CA GLN A 536 -10.23 12.72 16.67
C GLN A 536 -9.67 14.15 16.69
N PRO A 537 -8.77 14.54 17.61
CA PRO A 537 -8.22 15.91 17.64
C PRO A 537 -7.44 16.28 16.38
N ASN A 538 -6.89 15.29 15.67
CA ASN A 538 -6.17 15.49 14.43
C ASN A 538 -7.10 15.54 13.19
N GLY A 539 -8.40 15.38 13.35
CA GLY A 539 -9.37 15.41 12.25
C GLY A 539 -9.50 14.10 11.48
N PHE A 540 -8.99 12.96 12.02
CA PHE A 540 -8.95 11.67 11.32
C PHE A 540 -9.98 10.68 11.84
N LYS A 541 -10.18 9.64 11.04
CA LYS A 541 -11.18 8.58 11.23
C LYS A 541 -10.51 7.26 11.59
N ALA A 542 -11.32 6.27 12.00
CA ALA A 542 -10.81 4.96 12.38
C ALA A 542 -11.67 3.81 11.84
N MET A 543 -11.08 2.61 11.85
CA MET A 543 -11.74 1.35 11.48
C MET A 543 -11.60 0.37 12.65
N ILE A 544 -12.69 -0.36 12.96
CA ILE A 544 -12.70 -1.47 13.92
C ILE A 544 -12.91 -2.77 13.15
N VAL A 545 -12.04 -3.74 13.37
CA VAL A 545 -12.09 -5.06 12.75
C VAL A 545 -12.45 -6.10 13.80
N THR A 546 -13.61 -6.72 13.69
CA THR A 546 -14.19 -7.58 14.71
C THR A 546 -14.09 -9.07 14.36
N SER A 547 -14.21 -9.93 15.36
CA SER A 547 -14.15 -11.40 15.24
C SER A 547 -15.29 -11.97 14.40
N SER A 548 -16.48 -11.36 14.45
CA SER A 548 -17.65 -11.83 13.70
C SER A 548 -18.56 -10.66 13.31
N ARG A 549 -19.53 -10.95 12.45
CA ARG A 549 -20.56 -9.99 12.07
C ARG A 549 -21.45 -9.61 13.28
N ASN A 550 -21.75 -10.57 14.15
CA ASN A 550 -22.47 -10.32 15.39
C ASN A 550 -21.69 -9.41 16.34
N ALA A 551 -20.38 -9.65 16.50
CA ALA A 551 -19.50 -8.78 17.27
C ALA A 551 -19.52 -7.34 16.73
N ALA A 552 -19.51 -7.15 15.38
CA ALA A 552 -19.57 -5.81 14.79
C ALA A 552 -20.85 -5.04 15.23
N VAL A 553 -21.99 -5.70 15.26
CA VAL A 553 -23.25 -5.10 15.73
C VAL A 553 -23.18 -4.79 17.23
N GLN A 554 -22.61 -5.68 18.04
CA GLN A 554 -22.44 -5.47 19.48
C GLN A 554 -21.50 -4.30 19.78
N PHE A 555 -20.39 -4.17 19.05
CA PHE A 555 -19.47 -3.02 19.14
C PHE A 555 -20.21 -1.69 18.85
N LYS A 556 -21.00 -1.65 17.77
CA LYS A 556 -21.81 -0.48 17.42
C LYS A 556 -22.74 -0.08 18.57
N LYS A 557 -23.54 -1.03 19.08
CA LYS A 557 -24.45 -0.78 20.21
C LYS A 557 -23.71 -0.24 21.42
N LYS A 558 -22.58 -0.89 21.75
CA LYS A 558 -21.84 -0.53 22.96
C LYS A 558 -21.17 0.85 22.84
N ILE A 559 -20.66 1.20 21.65
CA ILE A 559 -20.10 2.54 21.39
C ILE A 559 -21.20 3.61 21.48
N ASP A 560 -22.41 3.33 20.97
CA ASP A 560 -23.54 4.26 21.06
C ASP A 560 -24.00 4.43 22.53
N GLU A 561 -24.10 3.35 23.30
CA GLU A 561 -24.42 3.39 24.74
C GLU A 561 -23.42 4.23 25.55
N LEU A 562 -22.16 4.20 25.16
CA LEU A 562 -21.07 4.98 25.77
C LEU A 562 -21.08 6.46 25.34
N GLY A 563 -22.01 6.87 24.48
CA GLY A 563 -21.99 8.20 23.86
C GLY A 563 -20.71 8.43 23.05
N GLY A 564 -20.21 7.37 22.43
CA GLY A 564 -18.95 7.37 21.66
C GLY A 564 -19.03 8.12 20.33
N PRO A 565 -17.97 8.08 19.51
CA PRO A 565 -17.95 8.66 18.17
C PRO A 565 -19.03 8.03 17.28
N LYS A 566 -19.58 8.81 16.34
CA LYS A 566 -20.53 8.29 15.36
C LYS A 566 -19.90 7.15 14.57
N CYS A 567 -20.51 5.97 14.61
CA CYS A 567 -19.98 4.80 13.93
C CYS A 567 -21.03 4.07 13.08
N ALA A 568 -20.57 3.42 12.02
CA ALA A 568 -21.40 2.62 11.13
C ALA A 568 -20.83 1.21 10.97
N VAL A 569 -21.71 0.22 10.76
CA VAL A 569 -21.36 -1.17 10.51
C VAL A 569 -21.45 -1.47 9.02
N VAL A 570 -20.43 -2.14 8.48
CA VAL A 570 -20.40 -2.61 7.08
C VAL A 570 -20.01 -4.09 7.09
N ILE A 571 -21.01 -4.96 6.92
CA ILE A 571 -20.88 -6.42 6.96
C ILE A 571 -21.62 -7.08 5.80
N SER A 572 -21.13 -8.23 5.32
CA SER A 572 -21.81 -9.02 4.28
C SER A 572 -23.10 -9.65 4.81
N GLY A 573 -24.12 -9.77 3.96
CA GLY A 573 -25.34 -10.53 4.27
C GLY A 573 -25.15 -12.03 4.21
N ASP A 574 -25.98 -12.78 4.97
CA ASP A 574 -26.09 -14.24 4.93
C ASP A 574 -27.55 -14.65 5.09
N HIS A 575 -27.91 -15.83 4.57
CA HIS A 575 -29.28 -16.35 4.63
C HIS A 575 -29.81 -16.55 6.07
N ASN A 576 -28.89 -16.77 7.01
CA ASN A 576 -29.20 -17.03 8.42
C ASN A 576 -29.13 -15.77 9.30
N ASP A 577 -29.07 -14.56 8.72
CA ASP A 577 -28.96 -13.34 9.48
C ASP A 577 -30.22 -13.04 10.30
N THR A 578 -30.01 -12.64 11.54
CA THR A 578 -31.08 -12.14 12.41
C THR A 578 -31.65 -10.83 11.84
N GLN A 579 -32.89 -10.47 12.23
CA GLN A 579 -33.53 -9.23 11.78
C GLN A 579 -32.62 -8.00 12.03
N GLU A 580 -31.94 -7.99 13.18
CA GLU A 580 -31.02 -6.95 13.57
C GLU A 580 -29.78 -6.88 12.65
N MET A 581 -29.22 -8.01 12.28
CA MET A 581 -28.05 -8.04 11.36
C MET A 581 -28.42 -7.58 9.97
N LYS A 582 -29.67 -7.86 9.51
CA LYS A 582 -30.15 -7.47 8.18
C LYS A 582 -30.18 -5.95 7.98
N GLU A 583 -30.34 -5.18 9.06
CA GLU A 583 -30.29 -3.71 9.01
C GLU A 583 -28.92 -3.19 8.54
N PHE A 584 -27.85 -3.95 8.74
CA PHE A 584 -26.47 -3.58 8.42
C PHE A 584 -25.91 -4.27 7.15
N THR A 585 -26.73 -4.94 6.35
CA THR A 585 -26.28 -5.72 5.19
C THR A 585 -26.69 -5.14 3.85
N ASN A 586 -27.37 -4.00 3.82
CA ASN A 586 -27.85 -3.36 2.60
C ASN A 586 -26.69 -2.77 1.79
N SER A 587 -26.52 -3.20 0.54
CA SER A 587 -25.42 -2.77 -0.33
C SER A 587 -25.47 -1.27 -0.70
N ASP A 588 -26.66 -0.68 -0.81
CA ASP A 588 -26.78 0.73 -1.20
C ASP A 588 -26.50 1.65 -0.01
N ASP A 589 -26.84 1.23 1.20
CA ASP A 589 -26.45 1.94 2.41
C ASP A 589 -24.95 1.83 2.66
N HIS A 590 -24.34 0.66 2.35
CA HIS A 590 -22.88 0.51 2.38
C HIS A 590 -22.18 1.51 1.46
N LYS A 591 -22.66 1.71 0.23
CA LYS A 591 -22.07 2.70 -0.70
C LYS A 591 -22.10 4.10 -0.11
N LYS A 592 -23.23 4.51 0.47
CA LYS A 592 -23.38 5.82 1.12
C LYS A 592 -22.46 5.99 2.32
N ILE A 593 -22.38 4.97 3.19
CA ILE A 593 -21.50 4.95 4.37
C ILE A 593 -20.03 5.06 3.95
N ILE A 594 -19.63 4.27 2.95
CA ILE A 594 -18.26 4.25 2.42
C ILE A 594 -17.90 5.61 1.81
N GLU A 595 -18.82 6.20 1.04
CA GLU A 595 -18.61 7.50 0.42
C GLU A 595 -18.50 8.62 1.46
N ASP A 596 -19.40 8.65 2.44
CA ASP A 596 -19.36 9.58 3.57
C ASP A 596 -18.04 9.44 4.35
N PHE A 597 -17.59 8.21 4.60
CA PHE A 597 -16.35 7.95 5.33
C PHE A 597 -15.11 8.39 4.56
N LYS A 598 -15.09 8.23 3.24
CA LYS A 598 -13.94 8.59 2.39
C LYS A 598 -13.77 10.09 2.21
N LYS A 599 -14.87 10.77 1.92
CA LYS A 599 -14.85 12.12 1.35
C LYS A 599 -15.01 13.23 2.38
N LYS A 600 -15.81 13.02 3.40
CA LYS A 600 -16.17 14.07 4.35
C LYS A 600 -15.20 14.18 5.51
N THR A 601 -14.92 15.40 5.92
CA THR A 601 -14.18 15.69 7.15
C THR A 601 -14.94 15.20 8.39
N LEU A 602 -14.31 15.23 9.56
CA LEU A 602 -14.98 14.78 10.81
C LEU A 602 -16.24 15.58 11.14
N THR A 603 -16.25 16.87 10.82
CA THR A 603 -17.38 17.77 11.11
C THR A 603 -18.57 17.54 10.18
N GLU A 604 -18.30 17.14 8.94
CA GLU A 604 -19.31 16.92 7.90
C GLU A 604 -19.80 15.47 7.85
N SER A 605 -19.00 14.53 8.36
CA SER A 605 -19.29 13.11 8.27
C SER A 605 -20.24 12.63 9.35
N ASN A 606 -21.17 11.76 8.99
CA ASN A 606 -21.98 11.01 9.92
C ASN A 606 -21.28 9.75 10.44
N ASN A 607 -20.08 9.41 9.91
CA ASN A 607 -19.36 8.18 10.22
C ASN A 607 -17.89 8.50 10.50
N GLN A 608 -17.55 8.58 11.79
CA GLN A 608 -16.18 8.80 12.25
C GLN A 608 -15.41 7.47 12.39
N ILE A 609 -16.14 6.41 12.70
CA ILE A 609 -15.61 5.05 12.82
C ILE A 609 -16.43 4.10 11.95
N ILE A 610 -15.76 3.25 11.18
CA ILE A 610 -16.36 2.14 10.46
C ILE A 610 -16.05 0.82 11.19
N ILE A 611 -17.07 -0.02 11.39
CA ILE A 611 -16.94 -1.33 12.03
C ILE A 611 -17.17 -2.41 10.98
N VAL A 612 -16.19 -3.28 10.80
CA VAL A 612 -16.21 -4.33 9.77
C VAL A 612 -15.80 -5.69 10.34
N LYS A 613 -16.10 -6.75 9.60
CA LYS A 613 -15.49 -8.07 9.80
C LYS A 613 -14.41 -8.35 8.74
N ASP A 614 -14.78 -8.59 7.50
CA ASP A 614 -13.88 -8.88 6.37
C ASP A 614 -13.94 -7.82 5.27
N MET A 615 -15.06 -7.12 5.17
CA MET A 615 -15.25 -6.07 4.17
C MET A 615 -14.29 -4.91 4.41
N LEU A 616 -13.87 -4.26 3.34
CA LEU A 616 -12.99 -3.08 3.34
C LEU A 616 -11.54 -3.33 3.82
N LEU A 617 -11.18 -4.53 4.27
CA LEU A 617 -9.79 -4.84 4.67
C LEU A 617 -8.84 -4.82 3.47
N THR A 618 -9.35 -5.11 2.30
CA THR A 618 -8.58 -5.13 1.06
C THR A 618 -9.26 -4.28 0.00
N GLY A 619 -8.49 -3.56 -0.83
CA GLY A 619 -9.02 -2.73 -1.93
C GLY A 619 -9.72 -1.42 -1.51
N PHE A 620 -9.82 -1.12 -0.22
CA PHE A 620 -10.44 0.09 0.28
C PHE A 620 -9.42 1.21 0.44
N ASP A 621 -9.63 2.33 -0.22
CA ASP A 621 -8.80 3.52 -0.09
C ASP A 621 -9.53 4.62 0.68
N ALA A 622 -9.00 4.96 1.86
CA ALA A 622 -9.55 5.97 2.74
C ALA A 622 -8.41 6.74 3.44
N PRO A 623 -7.85 7.78 2.82
CA PRO A 623 -6.74 8.55 3.39
C PRO A 623 -7.02 9.14 4.76
N LEU A 624 -8.28 9.46 5.07
CA LEU A 624 -8.71 9.95 6.38
C LEU A 624 -8.70 8.88 7.47
N CYS A 625 -8.61 7.58 7.14
CA CYS A 625 -8.51 6.50 8.12
C CYS A 625 -7.10 6.46 8.70
N GLN A 626 -6.94 6.87 9.96
CA GLN A 626 -5.63 6.92 10.63
C GLN A 626 -5.41 5.76 11.60
N ALA A 627 -6.46 5.24 12.21
CA ALA A 627 -6.34 4.15 13.17
C ALA A 627 -7.14 2.92 12.75
N MET A 628 -6.59 1.74 13.05
CA MET A 628 -7.29 0.47 12.93
C MET A 628 -7.20 -0.28 14.25
N TYR A 629 -8.35 -0.65 14.78
CA TYR A 629 -8.52 -1.42 16.01
C TYR A 629 -8.80 -2.87 15.63
N LEU A 630 -7.91 -3.78 16.00
CA LEU A 630 -7.97 -5.19 15.63
C LEU A 630 -8.43 -6.02 16.81
N ASP A 631 -9.62 -6.63 16.72
CA ASP A 631 -10.19 -7.54 17.72
C ASP A 631 -10.50 -8.90 17.11
N ARG A 632 -9.59 -9.42 16.29
CA ARG A 632 -9.68 -10.74 15.68
C ARG A 632 -8.33 -11.25 15.21
N LYS A 633 -8.27 -12.57 15.01
CA LYS A 633 -7.14 -13.19 14.31
C LYS A 633 -7.13 -12.79 12.83
N ILE A 634 -6.06 -12.18 12.39
CA ILE A 634 -5.75 -11.93 10.99
C ILE A 634 -4.32 -12.40 10.76
N MET A 635 -4.08 -13.19 9.72
CA MET A 635 -2.78 -13.80 9.47
C MET A 635 -2.23 -13.38 8.11
N ASP A 636 -0.92 -13.50 7.96
CA ASP A 636 -0.16 -13.41 6.71
C ASP A 636 -0.45 -12.15 5.87
N HIS A 637 -0.66 -12.34 4.58
CA HIS A 637 -0.93 -11.27 3.63
C HIS A 637 -2.16 -10.43 3.98
N ASN A 638 -3.20 -11.04 4.55
CA ASN A 638 -4.41 -10.31 4.93
C ASN A 638 -4.14 -9.29 6.03
N LEU A 639 -3.23 -9.62 6.96
CA LEU A 639 -2.80 -8.68 8.01
C LEU A 639 -2.05 -7.49 7.41
N LEU A 640 -1.08 -7.75 6.54
CA LEU A 640 -0.32 -6.69 5.87
C LEU A 640 -1.21 -5.81 4.98
N GLN A 641 -2.18 -6.41 4.30
CA GLN A 641 -3.15 -5.66 3.50
C GLN A 641 -4.09 -4.81 4.34
N ALA A 642 -4.51 -5.31 5.52
CA ALA A 642 -5.33 -4.55 6.44
C ALA A 642 -4.58 -3.35 7.02
N ILE A 643 -3.36 -3.56 7.53
CA ILE A 643 -2.56 -2.48 8.11
C ILE A 643 -2.20 -1.39 7.09
N ALA A 644 -2.04 -1.73 5.81
CA ALA A 644 -1.81 -0.76 4.75
C ALA A 644 -3.03 0.17 4.46
N ARG A 645 -4.16 0.01 5.17
CA ARG A 645 -5.29 0.95 5.08
C ARG A 645 -5.05 2.25 5.85
N VAL A 646 -4.24 2.21 6.90
CA VAL A 646 -3.98 3.37 7.76
C VAL A 646 -2.71 4.15 7.39
N ASN A 647 -1.90 3.67 6.46
CA ASN A 647 -0.64 4.29 6.07
C ASN A 647 -0.74 5.24 4.86
N ARG A 648 -1.95 5.57 4.40
CA ARG A 648 -2.15 6.49 3.28
C ARG A 648 -1.81 7.92 3.67
N PRO A 649 -1.01 8.64 2.88
CA PRO A 649 -0.70 10.04 3.12
C PRO A 649 -1.96 10.92 3.04
N LYS A 650 -2.04 11.88 3.92
CA LYS A 650 -3.01 12.99 3.89
C LYS A 650 -2.40 14.17 4.63
N LEU A 651 -2.70 15.39 4.18
CA LEU A 651 -2.21 16.59 4.84
C LEU A 651 -2.57 16.58 6.34
N GLY A 652 -1.58 16.78 7.19
CA GLY A 652 -1.71 16.71 8.64
C GLY A 652 -1.59 15.31 9.25
N LYS A 653 -1.61 14.24 8.44
CA LYS A 653 -1.44 12.85 8.90
C LYS A 653 0.03 12.46 8.91
N GLN A 654 0.59 12.22 10.07
CA GLN A 654 2.01 11.88 10.21
C GLN A 654 2.26 10.36 10.20
N ARG A 655 1.29 9.57 10.67
CA ARG A 655 1.42 8.11 10.82
C ARG A 655 0.06 7.42 10.87
N GLY A 656 0.06 6.10 10.65
CA GLY A 656 -1.07 5.23 10.96
C GLY A 656 -0.92 4.55 12.32
N TYR A 657 -2.02 4.13 12.93
CA TYR A 657 -2.06 3.39 14.19
C TYR A 657 -2.74 2.04 13.99
N ILE A 658 -2.10 0.99 14.49
CA ILE A 658 -2.70 -0.33 14.67
C ILE A 658 -2.79 -0.58 16.17
N VAL A 659 -4.00 -0.70 16.69
CA VAL A 659 -4.27 -1.02 18.09
C VAL A 659 -4.83 -2.43 18.14
N ASP A 660 -4.10 -3.34 18.73
CA ASP A 660 -4.38 -4.78 18.71
C ASP A 660 -4.86 -5.27 20.06
N TYR A 661 -6.09 -5.79 20.12
CA TYR A 661 -6.73 -6.39 21.30
C TYR A 661 -6.71 -7.93 21.26
N TYR A 662 -6.21 -8.51 20.16
CA TYR A 662 -6.17 -9.95 19.97
C TYR A 662 -4.81 -10.56 20.35
N GLY A 663 -3.73 -9.81 20.21
CA GLY A 663 -2.36 -10.30 20.43
C GLY A 663 -1.68 -10.77 19.15
N LEU A 664 -1.82 -10.00 18.07
CA LEU A 664 -1.26 -10.32 16.75
C LEU A 664 0.25 -10.08 16.61
N ALA A 665 0.92 -9.60 17.66
CA ALA A 665 2.34 -9.22 17.60
C ALA A 665 3.24 -10.33 17.01
N ASN A 666 3.02 -11.57 17.38
CA ASN A 666 3.80 -12.71 16.89
C ASN A 666 3.46 -13.06 15.43
N TYR A 667 2.16 -12.98 15.04
CA TYR A 667 1.74 -13.20 13.65
C TYR A 667 2.28 -12.12 12.73
N LEU A 668 2.35 -10.91 13.24
CA LEU A 668 2.87 -9.79 12.52
C LEU A 668 4.39 -9.86 12.37
N SER A 669 5.10 -10.26 13.43
CA SER A 669 6.53 -10.56 13.37
C SER A 669 6.82 -11.65 12.35
N ALA A 670 6.08 -12.76 12.37
CA ALA A 670 6.23 -13.84 11.41
C ALA A 670 5.91 -13.40 9.97
N ALA A 671 4.85 -12.60 9.77
CA ALA A 671 4.52 -12.05 8.47
C ALA A 671 5.60 -11.07 7.97
N LEU A 672 6.23 -10.31 8.86
CA LEU A 672 7.31 -9.37 8.53
C LEU A 672 8.67 -10.06 8.35
N GLU A 673 8.95 -11.17 9.06
CA GLU A 673 10.16 -11.98 8.86
C GLU A 673 10.23 -12.63 7.49
N GLN A 674 9.10 -12.76 6.83
CA GLN A 674 9.02 -13.23 5.45
C GLN A 674 9.51 -12.17 4.44
N PHE A 675 9.61 -10.91 4.87
CA PHE A 675 10.42 -9.93 4.17
C PHE A 675 11.88 -10.20 4.53
N THR A 676 12.75 -10.36 3.57
CA THR A 676 14.19 -10.59 3.81
C THR A 676 14.72 -9.53 4.78
N THR A 677 15.47 -9.96 5.77
CA THR A 677 15.96 -9.15 6.90
C THR A 677 16.72 -7.87 6.51
N GLY A 678 17.22 -7.75 5.28
CA GLY A 678 17.87 -6.53 4.76
C GLY A 678 16.91 -5.49 4.18
N GLU A 679 15.65 -5.83 3.93
CA GLU A 679 14.67 -4.95 3.26
C GLU A 679 13.75 -4.21 4.25
N VAL A 680 13.86 -4.53 5.53
CA VAL A 680 12.96 -4.06 6.60
C VAL A 680 13.66 -3.12 7.60
N GLU A 681 14.99 -3.12 7.63
CA GLU A 681 15.77 -2.43 8.69
C GLU A 681 15.62 -0.92 8.77
N GLY A 682 15.10 -0.23 7.77
CA GLY A 682 15.05 1.23 7.75
C GLY A 682 13.70 1.88 8.09
N ALA A 683 12.59 1.15 8.01
CA ALA A 683 11.26 1.78 8.05
C ALA A 683 10.72 2.04 9.46
N LEU A 684 11.44 1.62 10.53
CA LEU A 684 10.85 1.43 11.83
C LEU A 684 11.72 1.93 12.97
N LYS A 685 11.32 3.03 13.55
CA LYS A 685 11.99 3.63 14.71
C LYS A 685 11.19 3.42 16.00
N GLU A 686 11.84 2.92 17.03
CA GLU A 686 11.26 2.86 18.36
C GLU A 686 11.07 4.25 18.97
N LEU A 687 10.04 4.35 19.81
CA LEU A 687 9.86 5.50 20.66
C LEU A 687 11.12 5.77 21.53
N LYS A 688 11.85 4.70 21.92
CA LYS A 688 13.13 4.82 22.63
C LYS A 688 14.24 5.46 21.79
N GLU A 689 14.21 5.33 20.47
CA GLU A 689 15.15 6.01 19.57
C GLU A 689 14.74 7.46 19.30
N GLU A 690 13.47 7.80 19.43
CA GLU A 690 12.97 9.16 19.28
C GLU A 690 13.22 10.02 20.54
N ILE A 691 13.28 9.42 21.72
CA ILE A 691 13.60 10.14 22.96
C ILE A 691 14.96 10.87 22.90
N PRO A 692 16.07 10.25 22.48
CA PRO A 692 17.34 10.97 22.32
C PRO A 692 17.32 12.07 21.25
N LYS A 693 16.41 11.94 20.26
CA LYS A 693 16.23 12.98 19.24
C LYS A 693 15.43 14.15 19.78
N LEU A 694 14.43 13.88 20.63
CA LEU A 694 13.70 14.89 21.36
C LEU A 694 14.65 15.68 22.26
N ASP A 695 15.52 15.01 23.03
CA ASP A 695 16.52 15.68 23.91
C ASP A 695 17.46 16.56 23.10
N ARG A 696 17.97 16.08 21.97
CA ARG A 696 18.82 16.85 21.06
C ARG A 696 18.09 18.04 20.42
N ALA A 697 16.83 17.83 20.01
CA ALA A 697 16.04 18.91 19.43
C ALA A 697 15.71 19.99 20.45
N HIS A 698 15.39 19.62 21.70
CA HIS A 698 15.23 20.57 22.82
C HIS A 698 16.52 21.32 23.07
N THR A 699 17.66 20.65 23.25
CA THR A 699 18.97 21.29 23.44
C THR A 699 19.28 22.26 22.31
N LYS A 700 18.97 21.90 21.07
CA LYS A 700 19.22 22.74 19.89
C LYS A 700 18.38 24.02 19.90
N VAL A 701 17.10 23.93 20.26
CA VAL A 701 16.24 25.12 20.32
C VAL A 701 16.59 26.02 21.49
N MET A 702 16.99 25.47 22.63
CA MET A 702 17.42 26.25 23.82
C MET A 702 18.72 27.01 23.57
N LYS A 703 19.59 26.57 22.67
CA LYS A 703 20.84 27.25 22.32
C LYS A 703 20.67 28.68 21.79
N PHE A 704 19.51 28.98 21.20
CA PHE A 704 19.22 30.35 20.74
C PHE A 704 19.12 31.36 21.87
N PHE A 705 18.94 30.89 23.09
CA PHE A 705 18.76 31.70 24.29
C PHE A 705 19.89 31.52 25.35
N GLU A 706 21.03 30.93 24.97
CA GLU A 706 22.18 30.72 25.90
C GLU A 706 22.70 32.02 26.50
N ASN A 707 22.58 33.15 25.79
CA ASN A 707 23.07 34.47 26.24
C ASN A 707 21.95 35.44 26.66
N VAL A 708 20.71 34.90 26.84
CA VAL A 708 19.54 35.68 27.20
C VAL A 708 18.88 35.07 28.43
N ASP A 709 18.32 35.86 29.30
CA ASP A 709 17.51 35.31 30.39
C ASP A 709 16.23 34.73 29.78
N ILE A 710 16.16 33.41 29.70
CA ILE A 710 15.02 32.70 29.09
C ILE A 710 13.68 33.02 29.78
N LYS A 711 13.69 33.55 31.01
CA LYS A 711 12.46 33.93 31.73
C LYS A 711 11.93 35.30 31.30
N ASP A 712 12.75 36.10 30.63
CA ASP A 712 12.36 37.39 30.09
C ASP A 712 11.90 37.23 28.63
N LEU A 713 10.60 37.26 28.45
CA LEU A 713 9.97 37.06 27.16
C LEU A 713 10.36 38.14 26.13
N GLU A 714 10.50 39.39 26.58
CA GLU A 714 10.86 40.51 25.70
C GLU A 714 12.31 40.40 25.24
N GLN A 715 13.24 40.02 26.12
CA GLN A 715 14.62 39.79 25.73
C GLN A 715 14.75 38.57 24.79
N CYS A 716 13.98 37.52 25.01
CA CYS A 716 13.96 36.39 24.09
C CYS A 716 13.47 36.79 22.69
N ILE A 717 12.42 37.62 22.59
CA ILE A 717 11.92 38.16 21.34
C ILE A 717 12.95 39.06 20.67
N LEU A 718 13.59 39.95 21.40
CA LEU A 718 14.66 40.82 20.88
C LEU A 718 15.85 40.01 20.36
N GLY A 719 16.22 38.92 21.04
CA GLY A 719 17.26 38.00 20.57
C GLY A 719 16.99 37.39 19.20
N LEU A 720 15.74 37.43 18.74
CA LEU A 720 15.30 36.95 17.42
C LEU A 720 15.11 38.09 16.39
N GLU A 721 15.63 39.28 16.61
CA GLU A 721 15.54 40.42 15.70
C GLU A 721 16.15 40.11 14.31
N ASN A 722 17.29 39.38 14.31
CA ASN A 722 17.93 38.98 13.05
C ASN A 722 17.10 37.93 12.34
N GLU A 723 16.73 38.16 11.09
CA GLU A 723 15.87 37.30 10.27
C GLU A 723 16.44 35.88 10.15
N GLU A 724 17.73 35.71 9.92
CA GLU A 724 18.36 34.38 9.79
C GLU A 724 18.36 33.62 11.12
N VAL A 725 18.59 34.30 12.24
CA VAL A 725 18.52 33.72 13.60
C VAL A 725 17.09 33.31 13.90
N ARG A 726 16.10 34.14 13.58
CA ARG A 726 14.69 33.87 13.79
C ARG A 726 14.22 32.67 12.97
N GLN A 727 14.60 32.59 11.69
CA GLN A 727 14.27 31.46 10.81
C GLN A 727 14.91 30.15 11.34
N ASN A 728 16.17 30.17 11.72
CA ASN A 728 16.87 29.02 12.29
C ASN A 728 16.23 28.55 13.61
N PHE A 729 15.82 29.49 14.45
CA PHE A 729 15.09 29.22 15.69
C PHE A 729 13.74 28.53 15.36
N GLU A 730 12.98 29.03 14.41
CA GLU A 730 11.69 28.46 14.07
C GLU A 730 11.81 27.05 13.48
N ILE A 731 12.85 26.78 12.66
CA ILE A 731 13.16 25.44 12.18
C ILE A 731 13.49 24.50 13.34
N ALA A 732 14.30 24.97 14.30
CA ALA A 732 14.67 24.19 15.47
C ALA A 732 13.45 23.94 16.39
N PHE A 733 12.63 24.96 16.64
CA PHE A 733 11.41 24.84 17.42
C PHE A 733 10.39 23.91 16.78
N ARG A 734 10.22 23.99 15.47
CA ARG A 734 9.33 23.06 14.74
C ARG A 734 9.80 21.60 14.87
N LYS A 735 11.09 21.33 14.71
CA LYS A 735 11.64 19.98 14.94
C LYS A 735 11.42 19.52 16.37
N PHE A 736 11.62 20.39 17.34
CA PHE A 736 11.33 20.07 18.74
C PHE A 736 9.85 19.76 18.96
N SER A 737 8.93 20.59 18.43
CA SER A 737 7.48 20.31 18.47
C SER A 737 7.10 18.99 17.80
N GLN A 738 7.70 18.67 16.67
CA GLN A 738 7.47 17.39 15.97
C GLN A 738 7.92 16.20 16.82
N TYR A 739 9.08 16.27 17.47
CA TYR A 739 9.53 15.18 18.35
C TYR A 739 8.72 15.13 19.65
N MET A 740 8.21 16.26 20.16
CA MET A 740 7.23 16.25 21.24
C MET A 740 5.95 15.51 20.85
N ASP A 741 5.39 15.78 19.68
CA ASP A 741 4.22 15.09 19.14
C ASP A 741 4.45 13.59 18.94
N ILE A 742 5.68 13.19 18.57
CA ILE A 742 6.07 11.79 18.42
C ILE A 742 6.15 11.08 19.76
N VAL A 743 6.76 11.74 20.77
CA VAL A 743 7.03 11.11 22.07
C VAL A 743 5.81 11.17 23.01
N LEU A 744 4.98 12.20 22.92
CA LEU A 744 3.72 12.27 23.66
C LEU A 744 2.73 11.17 23.22
N PRO A 745 2.01 10.47 24.12
CA PRO A 745 1.85 10.80 25.56
C PRO A 745 2.86 10.11 26.51
N ASN A 746 4.05 9.73 26.06
CA ASN A 746 5.04 9.12 26.94
C ASN A 746 5.39 10.10 28.08
N PRO A 747 5.36 9.67 29.35
CA PRO A 747 5.68 10.53 30.50
C PRO A 747 7.04 11.23 30.41
N TYR A 748 7.99 10.68 29.63
CA TYR A 748 9.29 11.30 29.42
C TYR A 748 9.22 12.71 28.82
N ALA A 749 8.23 12.95 27.94
CA ALA A 749 8.02 14.24 27.31
C ALA A 749 7.53 15.32 28.30
N ASN A 750 6.95 14.92 29.45
CA ASN A 750 6.35 15.85 30.42
C ASN A 750 7.34 16.90 30.91
N LYS A 751 8.62 16.56 31.02
CA LYS A 751 9.67 17.50 31.46
C LYS A 751 9.85 18.67 30.50
N TYR A 752 9.43 18.54 29.24
CA TYR A 752 9.58 19.57 28.23
C TYR A 752 8.29 20.36 27.93
N LEU A 753 7.15 20.01 28.55
CA LEU A 753 5.87 20.66 28.28
C LEU A 753 5.87 22.15 28.57
N HIS A 754 6.53 22.55 29.70
CA HIS A 754 6.69 23.94 30.04
C HIS A 754 7.49 24.72 29.00
N ASP A 755 8.60 24.16 28.52
CA ASP A 755 9.50 24.81 27.58
C ASP A 755 8.83 24.88 26.20
N LEU A 756 8.08 23.83 25.79
CA LEU A 756 7.32 23.85 24.57
C LEU A 756 6.30 24.99 24.52
N ASN A 757 5.57 25.19 25.64
CA ASN A 757 4.60 26.29 25.79
C ASN A 757 5.26 27.65 25.74
N TYR A 758 6.42 27.77 26.42
CA TYR A 758 7.13 29.02 26.55
C TYR A 758 7.78 29.43 25.21
N LEU A 759 8.42 28.48 24.51
CA LEU A 759 8.98 28.67 23.18
C LEU A 759 7.88 29.00 22.15
N GLY A 760 6.68 28.44 22.33
CA GLY A 760 5.51 28.83 21.53
C GLY A 760 5.11 30.29 21.72
N LYS A 761 5.16 30.81 22.97
CA LYS A 761 4.91 32.25 23.25
C LYS A 761 5.98 33.12 22.62
N ILE A 762 7.26 32.75 22.71
CA ILE A 762 8.37 33.47 22.08
C ILE A 762 8.17 33.52 20.56
N THR A 763 7.81 32.37 19.95
CA THR A 763 7.55 32.31 18.51
C THR A 763 6.41 33.24 18.09
N HIS A 764 5.31 33.21 18.83
CA HIS A 764 4.15 34.08 18.58
C HIS A 764 4.50 35.57 18.78
N GLY A 765 5.23 35.90 19.85
CA GLY A 765 5.70 37.26 20.12
C GLY A 765 6.65 37.78 19.03
N ALA A 766 7.60 36.97 18.58
CA ALA A 766 8.53 37.34 17.51
C ALA A 766 7.81 37.58 16.18
N ARG A 767 6.83 36.79 15.85
CA ARG A 767 5.99 36.99 14.65
C ARG A 767 5.20 38.28 14.69
N ASN A 768 4.58 38.57 15.83
CA ASN A 768 3.81 39.80 15.97
C ASN A 768 4.68 41.03 15.91
N THR A 769 5.91 40.95 16.47
CA THR A 769 6.85 42.06 16.51
C THR A 769 7.49 42.33 15.16
N TYR A 770 7.88 41.26 14.42
CA TYR A 770 8.63 41.36 13.18
C TYR A 770 7.80 41.11 11.92
N ARG A 771 6.46 40.96 12.04
CA ARG A 771 5.47 40.83 10.93
C ARG A 771 5.89 39.82 9.87
N ASP A 772 6.27 38.60 10.27
CA ASP A 772 6.51 37.50 9.36
C ASP A 772 5.15 36.91 8.89
N GLU A 773 4.69 37.30 7.72
CA GLU A 773 3.39 36.91 7.15
C GLU A 773 3.29 35.43 6.72
N GLN A 774 4.37 34.66 6.81
CA GLN A 774 4.44 33.33 6.19
C GLN A 774 4.41 32.12 7.13
N LEU A 775 4.14 32.28 8.40
CA LEU A 775 4.22 31.18 9.36
C LEU A 775 2.86 30.69 9.86
N ASN A 776 2.42 29.57 9.30
CA ASN A 776 1.20 28.91 9.72
C ASN A 776 1.53 27.63 10.51
N LEU A 777 1.41 27.70 11.85
CA LEU A 777 1.56 26.56 12.77
C LEU A 777 0.28 25.70 12.87
N ILE A 778 -0.50 25.58 11.83
CA ILE A 778 -1.70 24.77 11.82
C ILE A 778 -1.30 23.30 11.79
N GLY A 779 -1.50 22.59 12.92
CA GLY A 779 -1.40 21.13 13.04
C GLY A 779 -0.61 20.58 14.23
N ALA A 780 0.51 21.20 14.64
CA ALA A 780 1.30 20.71 15.79
C ALA A 780 0.81 21.30 17.14
N GLY A 781 0.29 22.53 17.11
CA GLY A 781 -0.05 23.26 18.33
C GLY A 781 -1.35 22.83 19.04
N GLU A 782 -2.37 22.38 18.28
CA GLU A 782 -3.67 22.04 18.89
C GLU A 782 -3.61 20.74 19.70
N LYS A 783 -2.87 19.75 19.25
CA LYS A 783 -2.71 18.47 19.95
C LYS A 783 -1.94 18.66 21.27
N VAL A 784 -0.87 19.44 21.21
CA VAL A 784 -0.07 19.79 22.40
C VAL A 784 -0.82 20.72 23.34
N LYS A 785 -1.54 21.70 22.80
CA LYS A 785 -2.34 22.64 23.58
C LYS A 785 -3.45 21.93 24.35
N LYS A 786 -4.16 20.99 23.73
CA LYS A 786 -5.23 20.22 24.35
C LYS A 786 -4.73 19.25 25.41
N LEU A 787 -3.56 18.61 25.17
CA LEU A 787 -2.86 17.77 26.18
C LEU A 787 -2.41 18.57 27.40
N ILE A 788 -2.05 19.84 27.21
CA ILE A 788 -1.64 20.73 28.31
C ILE A 788 -2.86 21.21 29.12
N GLU A 789 -4.00 21.45 28.49
CA GLU A 789 -5.23 21.93 29.14
C GLU A 789 -6.03 20.83 29.86
N GLU A 790 -5.92 19.58 29.42
CA GLU A 790 -6.71 18.44 29.93
C GLU A 790 -5.98 17.52 30.91
N ASN A 791 -4.71 17.82 31.26
CA ASN A 791 -3.99 16.93 32.15
C ASN A 791 -4.42 17.09 33.58
N ILE A 792 -5.06 16.04 34.06
CA ILE A 792 -4.93 15.43 35.39
C ILE A 792 -6.14 14.53 35.62
N SER A 793 -5.85 13.25 35.83
CA SER A 793 -6.66 12.16 36.37
C SER A 793 -7.27 11.20 35.36
N ALA A 794 -6.61 10.09 35.15
CA ALA A 794 -7.27 8.78 35.05
C ALA A 794 -6.25 7.68 35.35
N SER A 795 -6.42 7.03 36.45
CA SER A 795 -5.83 5.74 36.76
C SER A 795 -6.64 4.65 36.07
N GLY A 796 -5.99 3.81 35.23
CA GLY A 796 -6.56 2.50 35.04
C GLY A 796 -6.67 1.89 33.65
N VAL A 797 -5.72 2.05 32.74
CA VAL A 797 -5.45 1.05 31.69
C VAL A 797 -3.96 1.06 31.39
N ASP A 798 -3.29 -0.06 31.62
CA ASP A 798 -1.88 -0.21 31.25
C ASP A 798 -1.77 -0.55 29.76
N PRO A 799 -1.14 0.29 28.92
CA PRO A 799 -0.65 -0.15 27.64
C PRO A 799 0.51 -1.13 27.89
N LYS A 800 0.32 -2.42 27.63
CA LYS A 800 1.31 -3.45 27.93
C LYS A 800 2.45 -3.51 26.91
N ILE A 801 2.22 -3.03 25.70
CA ILE A 801 3.26 -2.81 24.71
C ILE A 801 3.17 -1.33 24.33
N PRO A 802 4.18 -0.52 24.66
CA PRO A 802 4.20 0.86 24.19
C PRO A 802 4.19 0.88 22.65
N PRO A 803 3.74 1.97 22.02
CA PRO A 803 3.72 2.08 20.58
C PRO A 803 5.08 1.71 19.99
N ILE A 804 5.15 0.55 19.34
CA ILE A 804 6.34 0.04 18.68
C ILE A 804 6.11 0.15 17.19
N ASN A 805 7.11 0.60 16.50
CA ASN A 805 7.08 0.58 15.06
C ASN A 805 7.17 -0.87 14.56
N LEU A 806 6.20 -1.29 13.77
CA LEU A 806 5.95 -2.65 13.32
C LEU A 806 7.11 -3.35 12.63
N LEU A 807 7.98 -2.59 12.03
CA LEU A 807 9.08 -3.10 11.23
C LEU A 807 10.43 -3.06 11.98
N ASP A 808 10.48 -2.83 13.28
CA ASP A 808 11.74 -2.88 14.05
C ASP A 808 12.32 -4.30 14.02
N PRO A 809 13.54 -4.53 13.50
CA PRO A 809 14.18 -5.85 13.48
C PRO A 809 14.29 -6.49 14.86
N LYS A 810 14.27 -5.65 15.92
CA LYS A 810 14.29 -6.07 17.31
C LYS A 810 12.91 -6.24 17.93
N PHE A 811 11.82 -6.15 17.14
CA PHE A 811 10.45 -6.34 17.65
C PHE A 811 10.33 -7.67 18.40
N LYS A 812 10.86 -8.76 17.83
CA LYS A 812 10.92 -10.09 18.44
C LYS A 812 11.75 -10.14 19.73
N GLU A 813 12.92 -9.50 19.73
CA GLU A 813 13.78 -9.41 20.92
C GLU A 813 13.16 -8.57 22.03
N LYS A 814 12.32 -7.60 21.71
CA LYS A 814 11.73 -6.67 22.67
C LYS A 814 10.47 -7.22 23.28
N VAL A 815 9.67 -7.94 22.50
CA VAL A 815 8.59 -8.77 23.00
C VAL A 815 9.17 -9.85 23.93
N ALA A 816 10.33 -10.44 23.60
CA ALA A 816 11.03 -11.42 24.44
C ALA A 816 11.70 -10.82 25.70
N LYS A 817 12.03 -9.53 25.71
CA LYS A 817 12.67 -8.82 26.84
C LYS A 817 11.67 -8.13 27.78
N THR A 818 10.38 -8.33 27.60
CA THR A 818 9.37 -7.79 28.49
C THR A 818 9.58 -8.35 29.89
N GLU A 819 9.87 -7.49 30.87
CA GLU A 819 10.24 -7.87 32.22
C GLU A 819 9.12 -8.52 33.05
N ASN A 820 7.90 -8.61 32.52
CA ASN A 820 6.78 -9.21 33.23
C ASN A 820 6.66 -10.71 32.90
N PRO A 821 6.92 -11.60 33.85
CA PRO A 821 6.89 -13.06 33.66
C PRO A 821 5.55 -13.59 33.11
N LYS A 822 4.44 -12.98 33.49
CA LYS A 822 3.10 -13.31 32.99
C LYS A 822 2.94 -13.05 31.51
N MET A 823 3.42 -11.91 31.01
CA MET A 823 3.38 -11.58 29.58
C MET A 823 4.26 -12.53 28.79
N ARG A 824 5.46 -12.81 29.28
CA ARG A 824 6.38 -13.77 28.65
C ARG A 824 5.76 -15.17 28.53
N ALA A 825 5.09 -15.66 29.59
CA ALA A 825 4.36 -16.92 29.54
C ALA A 825 3.23 -16.91 28.49
N VAL A 826 2.45 -15.85 28.43
CA VAL A 826 1.34 -15.70 27.45
C VAL A 826 1.86 -15.66 26.00
N GLU A 827 2.96 -15.00 25.74
CA GLU A 827 3.58 -14.92 24.42
C GLU A 827 4.11 -16.26 23.94
N ILE A 828 4.84 -16.99 24.81
CA ILE A 828 5.36 -18.32 24.50
C ILE A 828 4.20 -19.30 24.28
N LYS A 829 3.18 -19.27 25.12
CA LYS A 829 1.96 -20.07 24.98
C LYS A 829 1.28 -19.85 23.64
N ASN A 830 1.09 -18.59 23.23
CA ASN A 830 0.44 -18.27 21.98
C ASN A 830 1.27 -18.70 20.77
N ALA A 831 2.59 -18.58 20.82
CA ALA A 831 3.49 -19.08 19.77
C ALA A 831 3.38 -20.61 19.62
N ILE A 832 3.35 -21.35 20.72
CA ILE A 832 3.17 -22.81 20.72
C ILE A 832 1.79 -23.20 20.19
N ARG A 833 0.72 -22.57 20.66
CA ARG A 833 -0.64 -22.81 20.13
C ARG A 833 -0.74 -22.55 18.65
N HIS A 834 -0.10 -21.48 18.17
CA HIS A 834 -0.07 -21.18 16.73
C HIS A 834 0.59 -22.31 15.94
N HIS A 835 1.80 -22.73 16.36
CA HIS A 835 2.51 -23.83 15.71
C HIS A 835 1.67 -25.10 15.67
N ILE A 836 1.09 -25.49 16.80
CA ILE A 836 0.19 -26.63 16.89
C ILE A 836 -1.02 -26.49 15.94
N THR A 837 -1.63 -25.30 15.88
CA THR A 837 -2.82 -25.06 15.04
C THR A 837 -2.50 -25.11 13.54
N VAL A 838 -1.38 -24.57 13.13
CA VAL A 838 -0.95 -24.57 11.72
C VAL A 838 -0.60 -25.99 11.27
N SER A 839 0.09 -26.73 12.10
CA SER A 839 0.58 -28.07 11.77
C SER A 839 -0.41 -29.20 12.11
N LEU A 840 -1.54 -28.89 12.72
CA LEU A 840 -2.54 -29.87 13.15
C LEU A 840 -3.03 -30.80 12.02
N ASN A 841 -3.17 -30.27 10.81
CA ASN A 841 -3.64 -31.04 9.66
C ASN A 841 -2.54 -31.92 9.05
N ASP A 842 -1.28 -31.62 9.33
CA ASP A 842 -0.15 -32.41 8.82
C ASP A 842 0.03 -33.73 9.60
N ASP A 843 -0.20 -33.67 10.91
CA ASP A 843 -0.20 -34.85 11.81
C ASP A 843 -1.17 -34.63 12.99
N PRO A 844 -2.48 -34.88 12.77
CA PRO A 844 -3.50 -34.57 13.76
C PRO A 844 -3.29 -35.25 15.11
N ALA A 845 -2.77 -36.48 15.13
CA ALA A 845 -2.55 -37.24 16.35
C ALA A 845 -1.39 -36.66 17.18
N HIS A 846 -0.27 -36.38 16.56
CA HIS A 846 0.90 -35.79 17.19
C HIS A 846 0.57 -34.41 17.78
N TYR A 847 -0.03 -33.51 16.98
CA TYR A 847 -0.29 -32.13 17.42
C TYR A 847 -1.43 -32.02 18.44
N ARG A 848 -2.37 -32.99 18.49
CA ARG A 848 -3.34 -33.10 19.59
C ARG A 848 -2.64 -33.43 20.92
N LYS A 849 -1.74 -34.42 20.97
CA LYS A 849 -0.93 -34.75 22.16
C LYS A 849 -0.11 -33.54 22.64
N LEU A 850 0.46 -32.75 21.71
CA LEU A 850 1.17 -31.51 22.05
C LEU A 850 0.22 -30.45 22.61
N SER A 851 -1.01 -30.36 22.09
CA SER A 851 -2.01 -29.41 22.58
C SER A 851 -2.44 -29.77 24.04
N GLU A 852 -2.68 -31.03 24.32
CA GLU A 852 -3.03 -31.52 25.67
C GLU A 852 -1.90 -31.20 26.65
N ARG A 853 -0.66 -31.49 26.29
CA ARG A 853 0.52 -31.23 27.12
C ARG A 853 0.74 -29.75 27.36
N LEU A 854 0.43 -28.89 26.38
CA LEU A 854 0.44 -27.45 26.55
C LEU A 854 -0.54 -27.01 27.64
N GLU A 855 -1.77 -27.54 27.61
CA GLU A 855 -2.79 -27.21 28.60
C GLU A 855 -2.41 -27.70 29.99
N GLU A 856 -1.81 -28.91 30.11
CA GLU A 856 -1.26 -29.41 31.36
C GLU A 856 -0.20 -28.48 31.98
N ILE A 857 0.75 -27.99 31.17
CA ILE A 857 1.76 -27.02 31.62
C ILE A 857 1.09 -25.74 32.12
N ILE A 858 0.09 -25.25 31.39
CA ILE A 858 -0.65 -24.02 31.74
C ILE A 858 -1.38 -24.20 33.07
N GLN A 859 -2.05 -25.34 33.29
CA GLN A 859 -2.79 -25.64 34.50
C GLN A 859 -1.86 -25.89 35.71
N LYS A 860 -0.81 -26.68 35.52
CA LYS A 860 0.14 -27.03 36.58
C LYS A 860 0.87 -25.81 37.15
N TYR A 861 1.15 -24.79 36.35
CA TYR A 861 1.89 -23.60 36.76
C TYR A 861 1.02 -22.34 36.71
N TYR A 862 -0.29 -22.47 36.89
CA TYR A 862 -1.27 -21.37 36.76
C TYR A 862 -0.95 -20.15 37.64
N ASP A 863 -0.48 -20.37 38.86
CA ASP A 863 -0.16 -19.31 39.84
C ASP A 863 1.32 -18.90 39.86
N ASN A 864 2.19 -19.57 39.08
CA ASN A 864 3.62 -19.29 39.02
C ASN A 864 4.09 -18.95 37.60
N TRP A 865 3.91 -17.70 37.23
CA TRP A 865 4.19 -17.21 35.88
C TRP A 865 5.64 -17.34 35.44
N GLU A 866 6.59 -17.26 36.37
CA GLU A 866 8.02 -17.38 36.06
C GLU A 866 8.38 -18.81 35.69
N GLU A 867 7.91 -19.78 36.48
CA GLU A 867 8.11 -21.21 36.18
C GLU A 867 7.29 -21.63 34.94
N GLN A 868 6.08 -21.10 34.78
CA GLN A 868 5.27 -21.36 33.58
C GLN A 868 5.99 -20.89 32.33
N ALA A 869 6.54 -19.65 32.31
CA ALA A 869 7.29 -19.15 31.18
C ALA A 869 8.52 -20.00 30.84
N LYS A 870 9.22 -20.49 31.88
CA LYS A 870 10.38 -21.35 31.70
C LYS A 870 10.01 -22.72 31.12
N GLN A 871 8.97 -23.35 31.65
CA GLN A 871 8.48 -24.63 31.17
C GLN A 871 7.90 -24.54 29.73
N LEU A 872 7.17 -23.46 29.44
CA LEU A 872 6.68 -23.20 28.09
C LEU A 872 7.83 -22.94 27.08
N LEU A 873 8.95 -22.35 27.53
CA LEU A 873 10.11 -22.14 26.65
C LEU A 873 10.77 -23.47 26.28
N LEU A 874 10.94 -24.38 27.26
CA LEU A 874 11.44 -25.72 27.02
C LEU A 874 10.52 -26.53 26.11
N PHE A 875 9.22 -26.47 26.37
CA PHE A 875 8.21 -27.15 25.57
C PHE A 875 8.13 -26.58 24.13
N LYS A 876 8.36 -25.27 23.94
CA LYS A 876 8.46 -24.67 22.63
C LYS A 876 9.60 -25.25 21.79
N GLU A 877 10.77 -25.49 22.38
CA GLU A 877 11.91 -26.10 21.69
C GLU A 877 11.57 -27.53 21.27
N GLU A 878 10.83 -28.27 22.12
CA GLU A 878 10.34 -29.60 21.82
C GLU A 878 9.33 -29.61 20.66
N CYS A 879 8.37 -28.69 20.67
CA CYS A 879 7.36 -28.56 19.60
C CYS A 879 7.94 -28.16 18.23
N MET A 880 9.10 -27.51 18.22
CA MET A 880 9.76 -27.08 16.96
C MET A 880 10.65 -28.18 16.37
N ASN A 881 10.92 -29.24 17.06
CA ASN A 881 11.64 -30.38 16.50
C ASN A 881 10.67 -31.24 15.68
N GLU A 882 11.07 -31.57 14.44
CA GLU A 882 10.29 -32.52 13.64
C GLU A 882 10.22 -33.88 14.35
N PRO A 883 9.03 -34.50 14.42
CA PRO A 883 8.91 -35.83 15.04
C PRO A 883 9.75 -36.82 14.24
N THR A 884 10.56 -37.60 14.96
CA THR A 884 11.41 -38.63 14.35
C THR A 884 10.59 -39.91 14.16
N PRO A 885 10.44 -40.39 12.92
CA PRO A 885 9.68 -41.64 12.71
C PRO A 885 10.36 -42.85 13.40
N PRO A 886 9.55 -43.78 13.92
CA PRO A 886 10.04 -45.08 14.40
C PRO A 886 10.86 -45.80 13.32
N GLU A 887 11.77 -46.68 13.74
CA GLU A 887 12.60 -47.42 12.81
C GLU A 887 11.75 -48.20 11.78
N GLY A 888 12.02 -47.99 10.51
CA GLY A 888 11.30 -48.62 9.41
C GLY A 888 10.16 -47.79 8.80
N LEU A 889 9.85 -46.56 9.32
CA LEU A 889 8.87 -45.63 8.76
C LEU A 889 9.52 -44.40 8.15
N THR A 890 8.87 -43.82 7.16
CA THR A 890 9.20 -42.55 6.58
C THR A 890 8.39 -41.39 7.17
N ASN A 891 8.81 -40.14 6.95
CA ASN A 891 8.05 -38.95 7.41
C ASN A 891 6.64 -38.89 6.80
N ALA A 892 6.42 -39.47 5.63
CA ALA A 892 5.11 -39.52 4.98
C ALA A 892 4.15 -40.50 5.65
N GLU A 893 4.69 -41.61 6.19
CA GLU A 893 3.95 -42.67 6.83
C GLU A 893 3.64 -42.35 8.30
N LEU A 894 4.47 -41.57 8.96
CA LEU A 894 4.37 -41.27 10.39
C LEU A 894 2.99 -40.73 10.81
N PRO A 895 2.35 -39.78 10.12
CA PRO A 895 1.04 -39.29 10.56
C PRO A 895 -0.08 -40.32 10.50
N PHE A 896 -0.05 -41.27 9.53
CA PHE A 896 -1.01 -42.39 9.47
C PHE A 896 -0.76 -43.38 10.59
N TYR A 897 0.52 -43.66 10.90
CA TYR A 897 0.91 -44.45 12.03
C TYR A 897 0.41 -43.85 13.35
N ASN A 898 0.61 -42.55 13.55
CA ASN A 898 0.21 -41.83 14.76
C ASN A 898 -1.31 -41.82 14.94
N ILE A 899 -2.11 -41.65 13.87
CA ILE A 899 -3.57 -41.75 13.93
C ILE A 899 -4.02 -43.16 14.34
N TYR A 900 -3.42 -44.21 13.75
CA TYR A 900 -3.81 -45.56 14.03
C TYR A 900 -3.52 -45.95 15.51
N THR A 901 -2.32 -45.63 15.98
CA THR A 901 -1.92 -45.88 17.36
C THR A 901 -2.74 -45.04 18.35
N GLU A 902 -3.04 -43.78 18.09
CA GLU A 902 -3.89 -42.95 18.95
C GLU A 902 -5.28 -43.57 19.16
N VAL A 903 -5.87 -44.06 18.10
CA VAL A 903 -7.22 -44.68 18.18
C VAL A 903 -7.16 -45.97 18.95
N LEU A 904 -6.12 -46.77 18.79
CA LEU A 904 -5.95 -48.02 19.51
C LEU A 904 -5.60 -47.78 20.99
N GLU A 905 -4.73 -46.84 21.32
CA GLU A 905 -4.37 -46.47 22.71
C GLU A 905 -5.58 -46.02 23.55
N LYS A 906 -6.66 -45.57 22.92
CA LYS A 906 -7.92 -45.24 23.60
C LYS A 906 -8.81 -46.45 23.92
N HIS A 907 -8.57 -47.60 23.27
CA HIS A 907 -9.42 -48.79 23.36
C HIS A 907 -8.72 -49.98 24.02
N PHE A 908 -7.37 -49.96 24.10
CA PHE A 908 -6.54 -51.04 24.60
C PHE A 908 -5.53 -50.48 25.62
N GLU A 909 -5.05 -51.36 26.52
CA GLU A 909 -3.92 -51.01 27.39
C GLU A 909 -2.62 -50.91 26.57
N GLU A 910 -1.67 -50.11 27.02
CA GLU A 910 -0.44 -49.73 26.26
C GLU A 910 0.37 -50.97 25.81
N ASP A 911 0.39 -52.03 26.60
CA ASP A 911 1.08 -53.30 26.29
C ASP A 911 0.33 -54.18 25.25
N GLU A 912 -0.91 -53.87 24.92
CA GLU A 912 -1.76 -54.60 23.99
C GLU A 912 -1.86 -53.96 22.60
N VAL A 913 -1.31 -52.77 22.40
CA VAL A 913 -1.37 -52.02 21.11
C VAL A 913 -0.44 -52.69 20.10
N PRO A 914 -0.94 -53.14 18.91
CA PRO A 914 -0.14 -53.82 17.91
C PRO A 914 0.64 -52.81 17.01
N TYR A 915 1.72 -52.28 17.53
CA TYR A 915 2.55 -51.26 16.88
C TYR A 915 3.17 -51.74 15.56
N GLU A 916 3.46 -53.00 15.37
CA GLU A 916 3.97 -53.54 14.11
C GLU A 916 2.90 -53.58 13.01
N ASP A 917 1.64 -53.87 13.36
CA ASP A 917 0.54 -53.78 12.40
C ASP A 917 0.26 -52.35 12.01
N ALA A 918 0.39 -51.38 12.94
CA ALA A 918 0.28 -49.96 12.66
C ALA A 918 1.32 -49.49 11.64
N LYS A 919 2.56 -49.94 11.75
CA LYS A 919 3.63 -49.65 10.77
C LYS A 919 3.31 -50.19 9.38
N LYS A 920 2.86 -51.44 9.33
CA LYS A 920 2.51 -52.12 8.08
C LYS A 920 1.36 -51.43 7.39
N ILE A 921 0.28 -51.08 8.11
CA ILE A 921 -0.89 -50.38 7.56
C ILE A 921 -0.51 -48.99 7.02
N ALA A 922 0.28 -48.22 7.81
CA ALA A 922 0.74 -46.91 7.38
C ALA A 922 1.56 -46.95 6.08
N SER A 923 2.49 -47.92 5.98
CA SER A 923 3.35 -48.11 4.83
C SER A 923 2.58 -48.54 3.59
N GLU A 924 1.69 -49.53 3.71
CA GLU A 924 0.86 -50.00 2.60
C GLU A 924 -0.14 -48.96 2.12
N LEU A 925 -0.70 -48.17 3.04
CA LEU A 925 -1.62 -47.08 2.69
C LEU A 925 -0.93 -45.94 1.93
N VAL A 926 0.25 -45.52 2.44
CA VAL A 926 1.02 -44.45 1.78
C VAL A 926 1.52 -44.90 0.40
N ALA A 927 1.95 -46.12 0.24
CA ALA A 927 2.31 -46.70 -1.04
C ALA A 927 1.13 -46.65 -2.03
N TYR A 928 -0.07 -47.03 -1.60
CA TYR A 928 -1.28 -46.92 -2.40
C TYR A 928 -1.68 -45.49 -2.70
N LEU A 929 -1.59 -44.56 -1.74
CA LEU A 929 -1.89 -43.15 -1.93
C LEU A 929 -0.94 -42.51 -2.95
N ASN A 930 0.34 -42.84 -2.93
CA ASN A 930 1.31 -42.37 -3.89
C ASN A 930 1.00 -42.84 -5.34
N GLU A 931 0.44 -44.03 -5.50
CA GLU A 931 0.00 -44.57 -6.78
C GLU A 931 -1.26 -43.82 -7.29
N VAL A 932 -2.29 -43.67 -6.45
CA VAL A 932 -3.57 -43.12 -6.84
C VAL A 932 -3.56 -41.58 -6.90
N SER A 933 -2.66 -40.89 -6.20
CA SER A 933 -2.50 -39.45 -6.28
C SER A 933 -2.08 -38.95 -7.67
N GLN A 934 -1.60 -39.81 -8.53
CA GLN A 934 -1.31 -39.51 -9.93
C GLN A 934 -2.59 -39.37 -10.78
N ILE A 935 -3.73 -39.81 -10.26
CA ILE A 935 -5.03 -39.65 -10.93
C ILE A 935 -5.51 -38.22 -10.72
N VAL A 936 -5.60 -37.47 -11.81
CA VAL A 936 -6.08 -36.07 -11.78
C VAL A 936 -7.47 -36.00 -11.11
N ASP A 937 -7.62 -35.11 -10.14
CA ASP A 937 -8.86 -34.92 -9.36
C ASP A 937 -9.35 -36.18 -8.61
N PHE A 938 -8.44 -37.01 -8.14
CA PHE A 938 -8.75 -38.24 -7.44
C PHE A 938 -9.80 -38.06 -6.33
N PHE A 939 -9.61 -37.08 -5.45
CA PHE A 939 -10.52 -36.84 -4.31
C PHE A 939 -11.85 -36.17 -4.68
N ASN A 940 -12.06 -35.81 -5.96
CA ASN A 940 -13.34 -35.31 -6.49
C ASN A 940 -14.13 -36.38 -7.22
N LYS A 941 -13.58 -37.63 -7.34
CA LYS A 941 -14.21 -38.76 -8.03
C LYS A 941 -14.85 -39.72 -7.03
N PRO A 942 -16.22 -39.83 -6.98
CA PRO A 942 -16.90 -40.65 -5.97
C PRO A 942 -16.50 -42.13 -6.01
N ASP A 943 -16.18 -42.66 -7.20
CA ASP A 943 -15.79 -44.06 -7.33
C ASP A 943 -14.41 -44.32 -6.78
N GLU A 944 -13.46 -43.42 -6.98
CA GLU A 944 -12.11 -43.53 -6.46
C GLU A 944 -12.07 -43.33 -4.92
N ILE A 945 -12.87 -42.44 -4.39
CA ILE A 945 -13.07 -42.29 -2.95
C ILE A 945 -13.59 -43.60 -2.33
N ARG A 946 -14.58 -44.22 -2.98
CA ARG A 946 -15.10 -45.53 -2.52
C ARG A 946 -14.06 -46.65 -2.56
N ARG A 947 -13.18 -46.63 -3.57
CA ARG A 947 -12.07 -47.59 -3.68
C ARG A 947 -11.03 -47.36 -2.57
N LEU A 948 -10.67 -46.10 -2.30
CA LEU A 948 -9.74 -45.77 -1.22
C LEU A 948 -10.33 -46.20 0.14
N LYS A 949 -11.59 -45.87 0.43
CA LYS A 949 -12.25 -46.30 1.68
C LYS A 949 -12.26 -47.83 1.83
N ARG A 950 -12.55 -48.53 0.74
CA ARG A 950 -12.53 -50.02 0.76
C ARG A 950 -11.09 -50.52 1.05
N LYS A 951 -10.08 -49.96 0.36
CA LYS A 951 -8.68 -50.32 0.59
C LYS A 951 -8.25 -50.10 2.03
N ILE A 952 -8.62 -48.97 2.64
CA ILE A 952 -8.35 -48.67 4.05
C ILE A 952 -9.03 -49.71 4.94
N ASN A 953 -10.31 -49.98 4.74
CA ASN A 953 -11.05 -51.00 5.52
C ASN A 953 -10.41 -52.38 5.38
N ASP A 954 -10.05 -52.81 4.16
CA ASP A 954 -9.40 -54.07 3.90
C ASP A 954 -8.06 -54.21 4.62
N LEU A 955 -7.29 -53.13 4.71
CA LEU A 955 -6.03 -53.09 5.43
C LEU A 955 -6.24 -53.23 6.95
N ILE A 956 -7.23 -52.55 7.53
CA ILE A 956 -7.53 -52.62 8.95
C ILE A 956 -8.10 -54.01 9.31
N LEU A 957 -9.00 -54.55 8.49
CA LEU A 957 -9.62 -55.88 8.73
C LEU A 957 -8.66 -57.05 8.54
N GLN A 958 -7.46 -56.85 8.01
CA GLN A 958 -6.36 -57.86 8.03
C GLN A 958 -5.72 -58.03 9.39
N THR A 959 -6.00 -57.17 10.33
CA THR A 959 -5.58 -57.24 11.72
C THR A 959 -6.67 -57.92 12.56
N ASP A 960 -6.36 -58.31 13.80
CA ASP A 960 -7.33 -58.94 14.69
C ASP A 960 -8.42 -58.00 15.22
N HIS A 961 -8.42 -56.73 14.78
CA HIS A 961 -9.34 -55.69 15.22
C HIS A 961 -10.54 -55.59 14.27
N THR A 962 -11.62 -56.24 14.56
CA THR A 962 -12.81 -56.31 13.71
C THR A 962 -14.01 -55.53 14.22
N ASP A 963 -13.82 -54.65 15.24
CA ASP A 963 -14.89 -53.78 15.70
C ASP A 963 -15.24 -52.77 14.65
N GLN A 964 -16.52 -52.78 14.23
CA GLN A 964 -17.00 -51.91 13.12
C GLN A 964 -16.92 -50.43 13.44
N GLU A 965 -17.08 -50.03 14.69
CA GLU A 965 -16.99 -48.61 15.11
C GLU A 965 -15.55 -48.13 15.08
N LEU A 966 -14.61 -48.96 15.57
CA LEU A 966 -13.18 -48.70 15.52
C LEU A 966 -12.67 -48.57 14.07
N VAL A 967 -13.05 -49.52 13.19
CA VAL A 967 -12.69 -49.50 11.76
C VAL A 967 -13.20 -48.25 11.09
N ASN A 968 -14.44 -47.84 11.38
CA ASN A 968 -15.02 -46.61 10.79
C ASN A 968 -14.27 -45.36 11.25
N ASN A 969 -13.93 -45.24 12.53
CA ASN A 969 -13.22 -44.08 13.08
C ASN A 969 -11.82 -43.95 12.47
N ILE A 970 -11.07 -45.04 12.35
CA ILE A 970 -9.75 -45.03 11.70
C ILE A 970 -9.89 -44.67 10.23
N THR A 971 -10.88 -45.27 9.55
CA THR A 971 -11.11 -45.02 8.11
C THR A 971 -11.41 -43.54 7.81
N GLU A 972 -12.29 -42.89 8.57
CA GLU A 972 -12.60 -41.48 8.38
C GLU A 972 -11.39 -40.62 8.69
N SER A 973 -10.66 -40.89 9.76
CA SER A 973 -9.44 -40.14 10.11
C SER A 973 -8.34 -40.28 9.06
N PHE A 974 -8.17 -41.44 8.47
CA PHE A 974 -7.24 -41.68 7.37
C PHE A 974 -7.67 -40.98 6.10
N MET A 975 -8.96 -40.96 5.80
CA MET A 975 -9.52 -40.26 4.65
C MET A 975 -9.31 -38.74 4.76
N ASP A 976 -9.50 -38.16 5.94
CA ASP A 976 -9.31 -36.73 6.15
C ASP A 976 -7.83 -36.34 6.03
N LEU A 977 -6.93 -37.13 6.59
CA LEU A 977 -5.49 -36.93 6.44
C LEU A 977 -5.02 -37.09 4.98
N ALA A 978 -5.52 -38.14 4.29
CA ALA A 978 -5.19 -38.39 2.90
C ALA A 978 -5.65 -37.24 1.99
N ARG A 979 -6.85 -36.70 2.22
CA ARG A 979 -7.32 -35.48 1.51
C ARG A 979 -6.42 -34.28 1.75
N HIS A 980 -5.93 -34.08 2.97
CA HIS A 980 -5.06 -32.96 3.27
C HIS A 980 -3.68 -33.07 2.60
N LYS A 981 -3.10 -34.26 2.60
CA LYS A 981 -1.73 -34.48 2.14
C LYS A 981 -1.57 -34.69 0.64
N TYR A 982 -2.61 -35.21 -0.04
CA TYR A 982 -2.54 -35.67 -1.43
C TYR A 982 -3.47 -34.89 -2.38
N VAL A 983 -4.10 -33.80 -1.93
CA VAL A 983 -4.81 -32.78 -2.73
C VAL A 983 -3.94 -31.53 -2.81
#